data_2f5cdb06b958065285e6aeafce2440b6
#
_entry.id   2f5cdb06b958065285e6aeafce2440b6
#
_cell.length_a   1.000
_cell.length_b   1.000
_cell.length_c   1.000
_cell.angle_alpha   90.00
_cell.angle_beta   90.00
_cell.angle_gamma   90.00
#
_symmetry.space_group_name_H-M   'P 1'
#
loop_
_entity.id
_entity.type
_entity.pdbx_description
1 polymer ?
#
loop_
_entity_poly.entity_id
_entity_poly.type
_entity_poly.pdbx_seq_one_letter_code
_entity_poly.pdbx_strand_id
1 'polypeptide(L)'
;MRKLFYFFLIICSITIAQVELKHECSREGSANRWLNAKSTLTENQDKLDISYYGIELDIDFDSEIISGSVIIEGSIGMNQPDSFEFDLLNNMVVDSVKYNGEVSTFTHQDDLINIPAPLAAIPEGYDFSVTIFYHGSPEYCGASGFKFDEHLGIDHVWTLSEAYCARSWWPSKDDPSDKADSVDIIVAVPSNPDFIVASNGILQSMTQSENKKIYHWKEIYPITTYLVSLAIYPYTVWYDQYISSVSNDTMTIENYVFPDRYEGSYSNYLLTKDMIALFSELFGEYPFINEKYGHADFRWGGGMEHQTLTSMGGYSQNLIAHELGHSWWGNMITCKSFHDIWLNEGFARYCQALWVEYQDGEEAYFSFMNNHSYYGGGTVYVENPSSNSIIFNSSLSYNKSSWVLHMLRHIVGDNIFFNILRSYASNDSLAYNVASTSDFQNVCESVSGLDFDDFFDQWIYGDRHPHYQLSWWHEGEGIYKVNIDQLQSTGYFSMPIDITLSGSQGPLVQDTTIVVNNSGSTQIYEFSGLDFLVESVVLDPDGWILKEISYTTAGINNIIANKISVGQAYPNPFNSGIRMDYYIDPKIGDLDMTIEILDINGRRTQTLINNRVTSGFHTVFWNSNNNATGIYFIQLSAADFISTQKIVHLK
;
A
#
# COMPACT_ATOMS: atom_id res chain seq x y z
N MET A 1 -48.52 -1.02 -33.62
CA MET A 1 -47.16 -0.44 -33.52
C MET A 1 -47.02 0.28 -32.19
N ARG A 2 -46.92 -0.47 -31.09
CA ARG A 2 -46.61 0.02 -29.73
C ARG A 2 -46.32 -1.18 -28.84
N LYS A 3 -45.17 -1.87 -29.07
CA LYS A 3 -44.65 -2.91 -28.17
C LYS A 3 -43.20 -3.28 -28.55
N LEU A 4 -42.30 -2.29 -28.76
CA LEU A 4 -40.90 -2.57 -29.06
C LEU A 4 -39.95 -1.48 -28.51
N PHE A 5 -40.26 -0.88 -27.35
CA PHE A 5 -39.43 0.20 -26.79
C PHE A 5 -39.04 -0.01 -25.31
N TYR A 6 -39.28 -1.20 -24.74
CA TYR A 6 -38.97 -1.45 -23.32
C TYR A 6 -37.86 -2.49 -23.07
N PHE A 7 -37.13 -2.92 -24.11
CA PHE A 7 -36.09 -3.96 -23.92
C PHE A 7 -34.62 -3.47 -24.05
N PHE A 8 -34.42 -2.16 -24.22
CA PHE A 8 -33.07 -1.60 -24.40
C PHE A 8 -32.55 -0.77 -23.23
N LEU A 9 -33.29 -0.63 -22.13
CA LEU A 9 -32.94 0.19 -20.98
C LEU A 9 -32.48 -0.62 -19.75
N ILE A 10 -32.48 -1.96 -19.83
CA ILE A 10 -32.04 -2.82 -18.69
C ILE A 10 -30.60 -3.40 -18.88
N ILE A 11 -30.02 -3.25 -20.07
CA ILE A 11 -28.65 -3.77 -20.33
C ILE A 11 -27.56 -2.72 -20.05
N CYS A 12 -27.92 -1.45 -19.90
CA CYS A 12 -26.91 -0.39 -19.60
C CYS A 12 -26.61 -0.16 -18.13
N SER A 13 -27.37 -0.75 -17.20
CA SER A 13 -27.15 -0.55 -15.74
C SER A 13 -26.39 -1.67 -15.04
N ILE A 14 -26.01 -2.73 -15.75
CA ILE A 14 -25.22 -3.85 -15.18
C ILE A 14 -23.73 -3.75 -15.53
N THR A 15 -23.35 -2.90 -16.48
CA THR A 15 -21.95 -2.73 -16.90
C THR A 15 -21.21 -1.64 -16.13
N ILE A 16 -21.88 -0.84 -15.31
CA ILE A 16 -21.25 0.25 -14.54
C ILE A 16 -20.77 -0.23 -13.15
N ALA A 17 -21.34 -1.28 -12.60
CA ALA A 17 -20.95 -1.80 -11.27
C ALA A 17 -19.75 -2.77 -11.29
N GLN A 18 -19.20 -3.12 -12.45
CA GLN A 18 -18.01 -3.97 -12.58
C GLN A 18 -16.74 -3.21 -13.01
N VAL A 19 -16.83 -1.90 -13.20
CA VAL A 19 -15.67 -1.07 -13.58
C VAL A 19 -15.01 -0.37 -12.38
N GLU A 20 -15.69 -0.28 -11.24
CA GLU A 20 -15.15 0.41 -10.05
C GLU A 20 -14.15 -0.41 -9.19
N LEU A 21 -13.95 -1.68 -9.45
CA LEU A 21 -13.06 -2.54 -8.66
C LEU A 21 -11.64 -2.74 -9.25
N LYS A 22 -11.26 -1.98 -10.27
CA LYS A 22 -9.96 -2.15 -10.95
C LYS A 22 -8.99 -0.98 -10.90
N HIS A 23 -9.24 0.05 -10.09
CA HIS A 23 -8.41 1.28 -10.10
C HIS A 23 -7.85 1.68 -8.74
N GLU A 24 -7.51 0.74 -7.88
CA GLU A 24 -6.94 1.08 -6.56
C GLU A 24 -5.43 1.22 -6.52
N CYS A 25 -4.70 0.84 -7.51
CA CYS A 25 -3.31 1.25 -7.72
C CYS A 25 -2.96 0.98 -9.18
N SER A 26 -2.87 1.99 -10.01
CA SER A 26 -2.73 1.81 -11.46
C SER A 26 -1.32 1.41 -11.89
N ARG A 27 -0.37 1.30 -11.00
CA ARG A 27 0.91 0.64 -11.27
C ARG A 27 0.74 -0.84 -11.59
N GLU A 28 -0.40 -1.45 -11.27
CA GLU A 28 -0.74 -2.86 -11.56
C GLU A 28 -0.87 -3.22 -13.05
N GLY A 29 -1.00 -2.28 -13.96
CA GLY A 29 -1.51 -2.55 -15.32
C GLY A 29 -0.56 -2.33 -16.49
N SER A 30 0.59 -1.68 -16.34
CA SER A 30 1.46 -1.35 -17.47
C SER A 30 2.69 -2.27 -17.56
N ALA A 31 2.43 -3.55 -17.76
CA ALA A 31 3.47 -4.48 -18.20
C ALA A 31 4.00 -4.09 -19.58
N ASN A 32 5.31 -3.99 -19.70
CA ASN A 32 6.14 -4.00 -20.90
C ASN A 32 6.55 -2.65 -21.49
N ARG A 33 7.50 -1.97 -20.82
CA ARG A 33 8.73 -1.52 -21.50
C ARG A 33 9.85 -1.48 -20.46
N TRP A 34 10.86 -2.28 -20.74
CA TRP A 34 12.04 -2.49 -19.91
C TRP A 34 12.93 -1.26 -19.97
N LEU A 35 13.07 -0.54 -18.87
CA LEU A 35 14.31 0.15 -18.61
C LEU A 35 15.17 -0.81 -17.80
N ASN A 36 16.41 -1.02 -18.26
CA ASN A 36 17.47 -1.42 -17.36
C ASN A 36 17.67 -0.21 -16.42
N ALA A 37 16.89 -0.12 -15.36
CA ALA A 37 17.12 0.86 -14.33
C ALA A 37 18.57 0.63 -13.87
N LYS A 38 19.40 1.67 -13.94
CA LYS A 38 20.73 1.66 -13.34
C LYS A 38 20.49 1.69 -11.84
N SER A 39 20.40 0.51 -11.26
CA SER A 39 19.97 0.30 -9.87
C SER A 39 21.08 0.52 -8.84
N THR A 40 22.22 1.09 -9.26
CA THR A 40 23.36 1.28 -8.36
C THR A 40 24.04 2.61 -8.64
N LEU A 41 24.30 3.36 -7.58
CA LEU A 41 25.20 4.51 -7.62
C LEU A 41 26.58 4.10 -8.14
N THR A 42 27.23 5.00 -8.86
CA THR A 42 28.67 4.85 -9.15
C THR A 42 29.47 5.08 -7.89
N GLU A 43 30.73 4.61 -7.87
CA GLU A 43 31.64 4.90 -6.74
C GLU A 43 31.84 6.40 -6.51
N ASN A 44 31.71 7.22 -7.55
CA ASN A 44 31.84 8.67 -7.44
C ASN A 44 30.57 9.31 -6.89
N GLN A 45 29.39 8.87 -7.36
CA GLN A 45 28.10 9.35 -6.82
C GLN A 45 27.95 9.03 -5.34
N ASP A 46 28.40 7.84 -4.89
CA ASP A 46 28.33 7.42 -3.47
C ASP A 46 29.16 8.31 -2.53
N LYS A 47 30.13 9.07 -3.09
CA LYS A 47 30.96 10.00 -2.33
C LYS A 47 30.38 11.40 -2.21
N LEU A 48 29.24 11.68 -2.86
CA LEU A 48 28.58 12.98 -2.87
C LEU A 48 27.37 12.95 -1.94
N ASP A 49 27.21 13.96 -1.13
CA ASP A 49 26.05 14.24 -0.30
C ASP A 49 25.41 15.54 -0.83
N ILE A 50 24.21 15.42 -1.41
CA ILE A 50 23.55 16.54 -2.08
C ILE A 50 22.64 17.27 -1.09
N SER A 51 22.88 18.55 -0.89
CA SER A 51 22.09 19.38 0.01
C SER A 51 21.06 20.27 -0.70
N TYR A 52 21.25 20.56 -1.99
CA TYR A 52 20.37 21.49 -2.69
C TYR A 52 20.29 21.23 -4.19
N TYR A 53 19.08 21.41 -4.72
CA TYR A 53 18.82 21.55 -6.15
C TYR A 53 18.07 22.86 -6.45
N GLY A 54 18.58 23.62 -7.43
CA GLY A 54 17.90 24.78 -8.02
C GLY A 54 17.53 24.46 -9.46
N ILE A 55 16.29 24.08 -9.71
CA ILE A 55 15.78 23.62 -11.01
C ILE A 55 15.11 24.81 -11.70
N GLU A 56 15.63 25.27 -12.82
CA GLU A 56 15.04 26.35 -13.65
C GLU A 56 14.69 25.81 -15.03
N LEU A 57 13.42 25.88 -15.42
CA LEU A 57 12.89 25.34 -16.68
C LEU A 57 12.06 26.35 -17.46
N ASP A 58 12.21 26.33 -18.76
CA ASP A 58 11.32 26.95 -19.75
C ASP A 58 10.63 25.83 -20.53
N ILE A 59 9.30 25.83 -20.54
CA ILE A 59 8.49 24.80 -21.17
C ILE A 59 7.97 25.29 -22.52
N ASP A 60 8.38 24.62 -23.59
CA ASP A 60 7.85 24.82 -24.94
C ASP A 60 6.90 23.68 -25.30
N PHE A 61 5.59 23.94 -25.24
CA PHE A 61 4.56 22.97 -25.57
C PHE A 61 4.47 22.66 -27.05
N ASP A 62 4.76 23.64 -27.94
CA ASP A 62 4.65 23.46 -29.39
C ASP A 62 5.67 22.46 -29.93
N SER A 63 6.89 22.48 -29.39
CA SER A 63 7.97 21.57 -29.78
C SER A 63 8.20 20.41 -28.79
N GLU A 64 7.46 20.36 -27.69
CA GLU A 64 7.64 19.39 -26.59
C GLU A 64 9.09 19.37 -26.08
N ILE A 65 9.67 20.55 -25.88
CA ILE A 65 11.05 20.74 -25.42
C ILE A 65 11.03 21.46 -24.06
N ILE A 66 11.91 21.01 -23.18
CA ILE A 66 12.31 21.76 -21.99
C ILE A 66 13.73 22.30 -22.18
N SER A 67 13.98 23.48 -21.64
CA SER A 67 15.33 24.05 -21.59
C SER A 67 15.53 24.79 -20.29
N GLY A 68 16.74 24.78 -19.77
CA GLY A 68 17.01 25.47 -18.52
C GLY A 68 18.35 25.11 -17.89
N SER A 69 18.38 25.18 -16.57
CA SER A 69 19.58 24.81 -15.80
C SER A 69 19.21 24.16 -14.48
N VAL A 70 20.12 23.34 -13.97
CA VAL A 70 20.06 22.84 -12.59
C VAL A 70 21.34 23.27 -11.86
N ILE A 71 21.15 23.90 -10.70
CA ILE A 71 22.22 24.12 -9.73
C ILE A 71 22.17 22.92 -8.77
N ILE A 72 23.29 22.28 -8.54
CA ILE A 72 23.46 21.16 -7.64
C ILE A 72 24.53 21.55 -6.62
N GLU A 73 24.15 21.62 -5.35
CA GLU A 73 25.07 21.89 -4.25
C GLU A 73 25.11 20.72 -3.29
N GLY A 74 26.28 20.51 -2.72
CA GLY A 74 26.48 19.39 -1.79
C GLY A 74 27.88 19.39 -1.20
N SER A 75 28.16 18.33 -0.46
CA SER A 75 29.47 18.12 0.15
C SER A 75 30.10 16.80 -0.29
N ILE A 76 31.42 16.70 -0.11
CA ILE A 76 32.18 15.48 -0.41
C ILE A 76 32.31 14.66 0.88
N GLY A 77 31.93 13.37 0.83
CA GLY A 77 32.10 12.42 1.91
C GLY A 77 33.57 12.01 2.15
N MET A 78 33.78 10.89 2.82
CA MET A 78 35.10 10.45 3.31
C MET A 78 36.22 10.36 2.25
N ASN A 79 35.88 10.21 0.97
CA ASN A 79 36.85 10.04 -0.09
C ASN A 79 36.54 11.00 -1.25
N GLN A 80 37.56 11.68 -1.77
CA GLN A 80 37.44 12.53 -2.95
C GLN A 80 36.97 11.68 -4.14
N PRO A 81 35.93 12.13 -4.90
CA PRO A 81 35.60 11.51 -6.19
C PRO A 81 36.64 11.83 -7.25
N ASP A 82 36.82 10.95 -8.22
CA ASP A 82 37.63 11.23 -9.41
C ASP A 82 36.89 12.20 -10.37
N SER A 83 35.58 12.20 -10.31
CA SER A 83 34.67 13.07 -11.07
C SER A 83 33.36 13.31 -10.31
N PHE A 84 32.72 14.46 -10.53
CA PHE A 84 31.35 14.69 -10.13
C PHE A 84 30.44 14.08 -11.20
N GLU A 85 29.58 13.18 -10.79
CA GLU A 85 28.74 12.40 -11.71
C GLU A 85 27.27 12.61 -11.39
N PHE A 86 26.48 12.94 -12.42
CA PHE A 86 25.04 13.17 -12.32
C PHE A 86 24.32 12.44 -13.45
N ASP A 87 23.17 11.87 -13.13
CA ASP A 87 22.34 11.14 -14.07
C ASP A 87 21.52 12.10 -14.94
N LEU A 88 21.49 11.84 -16.25
CA LEU A 88 20.62 12.50 -17.22
C LEU A 88 20.57 11.62 -18.46
N LEU A 89 19.39 11.33 -19.00
CA LEU A 89 19.25 10.51 -20.21
C LEU A 89 19.94 11.16 -21.41
N ASN A 90 20.58 10.35 -22.26
CA ASN A 90 21.36 10.80 -23.41
C ASN A 90 20.55 11.52 -24.51
N ASN A 91 19.21 11.43 -24.50
CA ASN A 91 18.35 12.23 -25.38
C ASN A 91 18.30 13.70 -25.00
N MET A 92 18.68 14.05 -23.78
CA MET A 92 18.84 15.42 -23.32
C MET A 92 20.23 15.92 -23.69
N VAL A 93 20.34 17.15 -24.12
CA VAL A 93 21.60 17.77 -24.56
C VAL A 93 22.14 18.68 -23.47
N VAL A 94 23.34 18.39 -22.99
CA VAL A 94 24.05 19.28 -22.05
C VAL A 94 24.79 20.36 -22.86
N ASP A 95 24.44 21.63 -22.66
CA ASP A 95 25.01 22.78 -23.38
C ASP A 95 26.33 23.22 -22.76
N SER A 96 26.39 23.34 -21.46
CA SER A 96 27.57 23.73 -20.70
C SER A 96 27.46 23.37 -19.23
N VAL A 97 28.61 23.25 -18.58
CA VAL A 97 28.72 23.00 -17.16
C VAL A 97 29.61 24.02 -16.49
N LYS A 98 29.21 24.46 -15.30
CA LYS A 98 30.08 25.24 -14.40
C LYS A 98 30.34 24.45 -13.13
N TYR A 99 31.58 24.47 -12.67
CA TYR A 99 32.00 23.95 -11.37
C TYR A 99 32.47 25.14 -10.51
N ASN A 100 31.85 25.33 -9.35
CA ASN A 100 32.12 26.50 -8.47
C ASN A 100 32.10 27.85 -9.20
N GLY A 101 31.18 28.01 -10.15
CA GLY A 101 31.01 29.23 -10.94
C GLY A 101 31.87 29.33 -12.21
N GLU A 102 32.91 28.52 -12.37
CA GLU A 102 33.81 28.51 -13.51
C GLU A 102 33.41 27.46 -14.56
N VAL A 103 33.55 27.76 -15.84
CA VAL A 103 33.26 26.83 -16.94
C VAL A 103 34.15 25.61 -16.85
N SER A 104 33.54 24.42 -16.85
CA SER A 104 34.25 23.15 -16.79
C SER A 104 34.06 22.33 -18.07
N THR A 105 34.99 21.42 -18.31
CA THR A 105 34.81 20.38 -19.31
C THR A 105 33.93 19.27 -18.73
N PHE A 106 33.23 18.56 -19.58
CA PHE A 106 32.39 17.46 -19.20
C PHE A 106 32.29 16.42 -20.34
N THR A 107 31.79 15.24 -20.00
CA THR A 107 31.27 14.28 -20.98
C THR A 107 29.84 13.91 -20.57
N HIS A 108 28.99 13.60 -21.56
CA HIS A 108 27.64 13.08 -21.34
C HIS A 108 27.48 11.82 -22.18
N GLN A 109 27.56 10.65 -21.55
CA GLN A 109 27.52 9.33 -22.18
C GLN A 109 26.95 8.31 -21.18
N ASP A 110 26.29 7.28 -21.69
CA ASP A 110 25.70 6.22 -20.89
C ASP A 110 24.73 6.74 -19.81
N ASP A 111 23.97 7.79 -20.17
CA ASP A 111 23.02 8.50 -19.31
C ASP A 111 23.68 9.14 -18.07
N LEU A 112 24.97 9.43 -18.16
CA LEU A 112 25.76 10.01 -17.08
C LEU A 112 26.53 11.25 -17.55
N ILE A 113 26.39 12.35 -16.83
CA ILE A 113 27.21 13.54 -16.96
C ILE A 113 28.42 13.36 -16.04
N ASN A 114 29.62 13.40 -16.62
CA ASN A 114 30.87 13.24 -15.88
C ASN A 114 31.66 14.55 -15.97
N ILE A 115 32.00 15.13 -14.83
CA ILE A 115 32.74 16.41 -14.68
C ILE A 115 34.03 16.09 -13.92
N PRO A 116 35.20 16.23 -14.54
CA PRO A 116 36.46 15.89 -13.86
C PRO A 116 36.66 16.68 -12.57
N ALA A 117 37.01 15.98 -11.49
CA ALA A 117 37.35 16.63 -10.24
C ALA A 117 38.69 17.38 -10.37
N PRO A 118 38.94 18.46 -9.59
CA PRO A 118 40.23 19.12 -9.53
C PRO A 118 41.36 18.15 -9.16
N LEU A 119 42.53 18.28 -9.76
CA LEU A 119 43.72 17.49 -9.45
C LEU A 119 44.27 17.72 -8.05
N ALA A 120 43.96 18.86 -7.43
CA ALA A 120 44.33 19.16 -6.05
C ALA A 120 43.45 18.32 -5.10
N ALA A 121 44.06 17.84 -4.01
CA ALA A 121 43.30 17.09 -2.99
C ALA A 121 42.18 17.98 -2.41
N ILE A 122 40.96 17.45 -2.42
CA ILE A 122 39.77 18.09 -1.86
C ILE A 122 39.53 17.39 -0.50
N PRO A 123 39.43 18.13 0.61
CA PRO A 123 39.15 17.54 1.91
C PRO A 123 37.70 17.02 2.03
N GLU A 124 37.48 16.06 2.93
CA GLU A 124 36.16 15.67 3.38
C GLU A 124 35.36 16.88 3.90
N GLY A 125 34.06 16.92 3.62
CA GLY A 125 33.18 18.03 3.99
C GLY A 125 33.39 19.30 3.15
N TYR A 126 34.09 19.19 2.02
CA TYR A 126 34.23 20.33 1.09
C TYR A 126 32.96 20.52 0.30
N ASP A 127 32.40 21.73 0.39
CA ASP A 127 31.22 22.12 -0.35
C ASP A 127 31.55 22.38 -1.84
N PHE A 128 30.68 21.88 -2.70
CA PHE A 128 30.76 22.10 -4.14
C PHE A 128 29.46 22.68 -4.69
N SER A 129 29.55 23.37 -5.82
CA SER A 129 28.42 23.82 -6.60
C SER A 129 28.64 23.50 -8.07
N VAL A 130 27.71 22.80 -8.68
CA VAL A 130 27.69 22.49 -10.12
C VAL A 130 26.46 23.10 -10.74
N THR A 131 26.61 23.83 -11.85
CA THR A 131 25.48 24.30 -12.67
C THR A 131 25.54 23.62 -14.03
N ILE A 132 24.46 22.92 -14.38
CA ILE A 132 24.33 22.24 -15.67
C ILE A 132 23.24 22.91 -16.48
N PHE A 133 23.64 23.47 -17.65
CA PHE A 133 22.70 24.04 -18.63
C PHE A 133 22.38 22.95 -19.67
N TYR A 134 21.11 22.79 -19.96
CA TYR A 134 20.68 21.70 -20.82
C TYR A 134 19.34 21.98 -21.50
N HIS A 135 19.04 21.24 -22.55
CA HIS A 135 17.75 21.24 -23.22
C HIS A 135 17.46 19.88 -23.85
N GLY A 136 16.21 19.63 -24.19
CA GLY A 136 15.80 18.44 -24.95
C GLY A 136 14.33 18.14 -24.81
N SER A 137 13.89 17.10 -25.52
CA SER A 137 12.56 16.54 -25.35
C SER A 137 12.65 15.37 -24.36
N PRO A 138 12.04 15.45 -23.17
CA PRO A 138 12.08 14.36 -22.21
C PRO A 138 11.47 13.09 -22.78
N GLU A 139 12.19 11.98 -22.67
CA GLU A 139 11.67 10.69 -23.08
C GLU A 139 10.96 10.00 -21.94
N TYR A 140 10.00 9.19 -22.32
CA TYR A 140 9.23 8.36 -21.39
C TYR A 140 10.11 7.25 -20.80
N CYS A 141 10.29 7.29 -19.50
CA CYS A 141 11.13 6.39 -18.73
C CYS A 141 10.30 5.21 -18.19
N GLY A 142 9.96 4.25 -19.05
CA GLY A 142 9.11 3.12 -18.67
C GLY A 142 7.64 3.53 -18.53
N ALA A 143 7.10 3.50 -17.31
CA ALA A 143 5.76 3.98 -17.01
C ALA A 143 5.74 5.41 -16.43
N SER A 144 6.89 6.10 -16.41
CA SER A 144 7.14 7.29 -15.61
C SER A 144 8.07 8.29 -16.32
N GLY A 145 8.38 9.40 -15.69
CA GLY A 145 9.19 10.49 -16.18
C GLY A 145 8.42 11.78 -16.36
N PHE A 146 8.88 12.65 -17.26
CA PHE A 146 8.19 13.89 -17.64
C PHE A 146 7.30 13.64 -18.85
N LYS A 147 6.07 14.12 -18.81
CA LYS A 147 5.09 13.87 -19.86
C LYS A 147 4.48 15.17 -20.39
N PHE A 148 4.66 15.43 -21.69
CA PHE A 148 3.76 16.29 -22.45
C PHE A 148 2.51 15.49 -22.82
N ASP A 149 1.35 15.98 -22.46
CA ASP A 149 0.05 15.32 -22.59
C ASP A 149 -1.03 16.36 -22.95
N GLU A 150 -2.25 15.93 -23.11
CA GLU A 150 -3.39 16.78 -23.45
C GLU A 150 -4.63 16.34 -22.64
N HIS A 151 -5.36 17.31 -22.07
CA HIS A 151 -6.66 17.05 -21.47
C HIS A 151 -7.73 17.96 -22.10
N LEU A 152 -8.73 17.38 -22.72
CA LEU A 152 -9.83 18.08 -23.43
C LEU A 152 -9.36 19.11 -24.47
N GLY A 153 -8.28 18.83 -25.20
CA GLY A 153 -7.74 19.70 -26.24
C GLY A 153 -6.87 20.85 -25.70
N ILE A 154 -6.43 20.78 -24.45
CA ILE A 154 -5.54 21.74 -23.82
C ILE A 154 -4.30 20.99 -23.36
N ASP A 155 -3.12 21.55 -23.67
CA ASP A 155 -1.84 20.98 -23.28
C ASP A 155 -1.74 20.81 -21.75
N HIS A 156 -1.14 19.72 -21.36
CA HIS A 156 -0.94 19.31 -19.98
C HIS A 156 0.46 18.76 -19.81
N VAL A 157 1.19 19.20 -18.78
CA VAL A 157 2.44 18.58 -18.35
C VAL A 157 2.26 17.99 -16.97
N TRP A 158 2.81 16.81 -16.77
CA TRP A 158 2.90 16.15 -15.47
C TRP A 158 4.16 15.29 -15.37
N THR A 159 4.61 15.03 -14.16
CA THR A 159 5.77 14.19 -13.88
C THR A 159 5.38 13.00 -13.00
N LEU A 160 6.12 11.90 -13.15
CA LEU A 160 6.15 10.76 -12.26
C LEU A 160 7.54 10.14 -12.39
N SER A 161 8.41 10.33 -11.41
CA SER A 161 9.84 10.02 -11.53
C SER A 161 10.28 8.75 -10.78
N GLU A 162 9.39 8.09 -10.07
CA GLU A 162 9.69 6.86 -9.36
C GLU A 162 9.74 5.64 -10.33
N ALA A 163 10.74 4.74 -10.26
CA ALA A 163 11.80 4.67 -9.24
C ALA A 163 13.01 5.58 -9.56
N TYR A 164 13.57 5.54 -10.80
CA TYR A 164 14.82 6.18 -11.22
C TYR A 164 14.61 6.98 -12.49
N CYS A 165 13.60 7.84 -12.54
CA CYS A 165 13.23 8.58 -13.73
C CYS A 165 13.28 10.11 -13.59
N ALA A 166 13.83 10.65 -12.50
CA ALA A 166 14.17 12.06 -12.40
C ALA A 166 15.17 12.45 -13.50
N ARG A 167 16.12 11.59 -13.79
CA ARG A 167 17.09 11.69 -14.89
C ARG A 167 16.48 11.84 -16.28
N SER A 168 15.19 11.58 -16.47
CA SER A 168 14.55 11.74 -17.77
C SER A 168 14.30 13.21 -18.14
N TRP A 169 14.31 14.13 -17.16
CA TRP A 169 13.97 15.51 -17.41
C TRP A 169 14.85 16.54 -16.70
N TRP A 170 15.64 16.14 -15.67
CA TRP A 170 16.62 17.02 -15.03
C TRP A 170 17.83 16.25 -14.51
N PRO A 171 19.04 16.86 -14.57
CA PRO A 171 20.26 16.22 -14.06
C PRO A 171 20.27 16.16 -12.54
N SER A 172 20.48 14.94 -11.98
CA SER A 172 20.41 14.67 -10.55
C SER A 172 21.29 13.50 -10.13
N LYS A 173 21.50 13.32 -8.85
CA LYS A 173 21.90 12.05 -8.26
C LYS A 173 20.61 11.24 -8.03
N ASP A 174 20.22 10.46 -9.04
CA ASP A 174 18.90 9.84 -9.10
C ASP A 174 18.85 8.52 -8.34
N ASP A 175 18.87 8.62 -7.01
CA ASP A 175 18.86 7.48 -6.07
C ASP A 175 18.10 7.85 -4.79
N PRO A 176 17.26 6.98 -4.22
CA PRO A 176 16.48 7.29 -3.04
C PRO A 176 17.31 7.42 -1.76
N SER A 177 18.56 6.94 -1.75
CA SER A 177 19.44 6.97 -0.56
C SER A 177 19.95 8.36 -0.21
N ASP A 178 19.77 9.35 -1.09
CA ASP A 178 20.24 10.73 -0.90
C ASP A 178 19.07 11.70 -1.03
N LYS A 179 18.85 12.52 -0.02
CA LYS A 179 17.78 13.51 0.05
C LYS A 179 18.41 14.89 0.13
N ALA A 180 18.13 15.72 -0.88
CA ALA A 180 18.53 17.14 -0.80
C ALA A 180 17.75 17.82 0.33
N ASP A 181 18.43 18.67 1.12
CA ASP A 181 17.82 19.40 2.24
C ASP A 181 16.72 20.37 1.78
N SER A 182 16.83 20.86 0.54
CA SER A 182 15.83 21.76 -0.08
C SER A 182 15.92 21.78 -1.60
N VAL A 183 14.79 22.18 -2.24
CA VAL A 183 14.71 22.33 -3.70
C VAL A 183 13.99 23.64 -4.04
N ASP A 184 14.59 24.46 -4.93
CA ASP A 184 13.90 25.55 -5.61
C ASP A 184 13.50 25.10 -7.03
N ILE A 185 12.24 25.34 -7.41
CA ILE A 185 11.68 24.93 -8.70
C ILE A 185 11.10 26.17 -9.38
N ILE A 186 11.78 26.64 -10.43
CA ILE A 186 11.43 27.83 -11.19
C ILE A 186 11.00 27.41 -12.59
N VAL A 187 9.74 27.67 -12.93
CA VAL A 187 9.17 27.20 -14.19
C VAL A 187 8.53 28.35 -14.96
N ALA A 188 9.01 28.56 -16.17
CA ALA A 188 8.43 29.48 -17.13
C ALA A 188 7.50 28.76 -18.10
N VAL A 189 6.26 29.26 -18.24
CA VAL A 189 5.23 28.73 -19.15
C VAL A 189 4.64 29.87 -19.98
N PRO A 190 4.02 29.56 -21.15
CA PRO A 190 3.26 30.56 -21.90
C PRO A 190 2.15 31.21 -21.05
N SER A 191 1.87 32.50 -21.25
CA SER A 191 0.79 33.18 -20.53
C SER A 191 -0.62 32.84 -21.08
N ASN A 192 -0.68 32.21 -22.24
CA ASN A 192 -1.93 31.78 -22.90
C ASN A 192 -1.74 30.36 -23.50
N PRO A 193 -2.56 29.36 -23.15
CA PRO A 193 -3.65 29.45 -22.17
C PRO A 193 -3.18 29.85 -20.78
N ASP A 194 -4.12 30.15 -19.88
CA ASP A 194 -3.84 30.60 -18.51
C ASP A 194 -3.29 29.47 -17.64
N PHE A 195 -2.12 28.95 -18.02
CA PHE A 195 -1.47 27.85 -17.29
C PHE A 195 -1.19 28.19 -15.83
N ILE A 196 -1.45 27.21 -14.98
CA ILE A 196 -1.08 27.18 -13.57
C ILE A 196 -0.03 26.09 -13.42
N VAL A 197 1.08 26.42 -12.77
CA VAL A 197 2.13 25.46 -12.41
C VAL A 197 1.97 25.11 -10.95
N ALA A 198 1.67 23.84 -10.65
CA ALA A 198 1.64 23.29 -9.31
C ALA A 198 2.90 22.44 -9.09
N SER A 199 3.51 22.56 -7.90
CA SER A 199 4.75 21.85 -7.54
C SER A 199 4.89 21.69 -6.02
N ASN A 200 6.00 21.08 -5.59
CA ASN A 200 6.35 20.84 -4.19
C ASN A 200 6.56 22.14 -3.41
N GLY A 201 6.40 22.07 -2.09
CA GLY A 201 6.67 23.17 -1.19
C GLY A 201 5.70 24.35 -1.31
N ILE A 202 6.17 25.56 -1.06
CA ILE A 202 5.37 26.80 -1.04
C ILE A 202 5.73 27.68 -2.24
N LEU A 203 4.70 28.24 -2.90
CA LEU A 203 4.86 29.22 -3.94
C LEU A 203 5.48 30.51 -3.37
N GLN A 204 6.73 30.80 -3.76
CA GLN A 204 7.46 32.00 -3.33
C GLN A 204 7.04 33.23 -4.12
N SER A 205 6.87 33.06 -5.43
CA SER A 205 6.45 34.13 -6.31
C SER A 205 5.86 33.62 -7.62
N MET A 206 4.96 34.39 -8.18
CA MET A 206 4.53 34.27 -9.58
C MET A 206 4.66 35.63 -10.24
N THR A 207 5.43 35.70 -11.34
CA THR A 207 5.58 36.88 -12.16
C THR A 207 5.00 36.64 -13.53
N GLN A 208 4.37 37.64 -14.10
CA GLN A 208 3.74 37.56 -15.42
C GLN A 208 4.22 38.69 -16.32
N SER A 209 4.59 38.33 -17.54
CA SER A 209 4.84 39.24 -18.67
C SER A 209 3.74 39.04 -19.72
N GLU A 210 3.83 39.78 -20.83
CA GLU A 210 2.87 39.65 -21.95
C GLU A 210 2.79 38.21 -22.49
N ASN A 211 3.91 37.50 -22.55
CA ASN A 211 4.01 36.19 -23.20
C ASN A 211 4.33 35.03 -22.27
N LYS A 212 4.75 35.30 -21.04
CA LYS A 212 5.17 34.25 -20.10
C LYS A 212 4.71 34.49 -18.66
N LYS A 213 4.44 33.41 -17.94
CA LYS A 213 4.36 33.36 -16.49
C LYS A 213 5.54 32.57 -15.95
N ILE A 214 6.12 33.01 -14.85
CA ILE A 214 7.21 32.34 -14.17
C ILE A 214 6.76 32.08 -12.74
N TYR A 215 6.72 30.80 -12.35
CA TYR A 215 6.41 30.35 -11.02
C TYR A 215 7.69 29.95 -10.32
N HIS A 216 7.85 30.35 -9.05
CA HIS A 216 8.95 29.94 -8.19
C HIS A 216 8.39 29.23 -6.96
N TRP A 217 8.58 27.95 -6.89
CA TRP A 217 8.25 27.08 -5.77
C TRP A 217 9.50 26.75 -4.95
N LYS A 218 9.34 26.53 -3.63
CA LYS A 218 10.42 26.13 -2.74
C LYS A 218 9.94 25.08 -1.77
N GLU A 219 10.62 23.95 -1.78
CA GLU A 219 10.53 22.88 -0.80
C GLU A 219 11.68 23.05 0.21
N ILE A 220 11.37 23.15 1.50
CA ILE A 220 12.35 23.38 2.57
C ILE A 220 12.63 22.15 3.43
N TYR A 221 11.95 21.05 3.18
CA TYR A 221 12.21 19.77 3.85
C TYR A 221 13.04 18.84 2.96
N PRO A 222 13.82 17.93 3.57
CA PRO A 222 14.58 16.95 2.81
C PRO A 222 13.68 16.15 1.85
N ILE A 223 14.10 16.08 0.59
CA ILE A 223 13.32 15.47 -0.49
C ILE A 223 14.21 14.62 -1.39
N THR A 224 13.75 13.42 -1.74
CA THR A 224 14.40 12.57 -2.74
C THR A 224 13.99 12.97 -4.16
N THR A 225 14.82 12.67 -5.14
CA THR A 225 14.67 13.12 -6.53
C THR A 225 13.36 12.69 -7.17
N TYR A 226 12.87 11.47 -6.88
CA TYR A 226 11.64 10.97 -7.50
C TYR A 226 10.36 11.64 -6.99
N LEU A 227 10.43 12.35 -5.86
CA LEU A 227 9.30 13.09 -5.28
C LEU A 227 9.19 14.52 -5.80
N VAL A 228 10.20 15.03 -6.52
CA VAL A 228 10.15 16.35 -7.17
C VAL A 228 9.17 16.27 -8.35
N SER A 229 8.22 17.23 -8.40
CA SER A 229 7.09 17.12 -9.31
C SER A 229 6.70 18.43 -9.99
N LEU A 230 6.09 18.28 -11.16
CA LEU A 230 5.41 19.35 -11.88
C LEU A 230 4.04 18.86 -12.36
N ALA A 231 3.04 19.72 -12.21
CA ALA A 231 1.73 19.56 -12.84
C ALA A 231 1.32 20.92 -13.43
N ILE A 232 1.11 20.99 -14.75
CA ILE A 232 0.86 22.23 -15.47
C ILE A 232 -0.39 22.11 -16.33
N TYR A 233 -1.42 22.87 -16.00
CA TYR A 233 -2.69 22.91 -16.71
C TYR A 233 -3.48 24.17 -16.29
N PRO A 234 -4.49 24.66 -17.00
CA PRO A 234 -5.41 25.69 -16.50
C PRO A 234 -6.39 25.10 -15.46
N TYR A 235 -5.86 24.69 -14.31
CA TYR A 235 -6.62 24.05 -13.23
C TYR A 235 -7.70 24.96 -12.64
N THR A 236 -8.78 24.37 -12.15
CA THR A 236 -9.61 24.96 -11.11
C THR A 236 -8.91 24.75 -9.77
N VAL A 237 -8.55 25.86 -9.11
CA VAL A 237 -7.84 25.80 -7.83
C VAL A 237 -8.78 26.17 -6.70
N TRP A 238 -8.77 25.39 -5.64
CA TRP A 238 -9.47 25.70 -4.42
C TRP A 238 -8.68 25.25 -3.18
N TYR A 239 -9.00 25.84 -2.04
CA TYR A 239 -8.21 25.71 -0.82
C TYR A 239 -9.10 25.22 0.32
N ASP A 240 -8.54 24.35 1.18
CA ASP A 240 -9.06 24.00 2.49
C ASP A 240 -7.96 24.25 3.53
N GLN A 241 -8.29 24.11 4.81
CA GLN A 241 -7.36 24.30 5.91
C GLN A 241 -7.40 23.13 6.88
N TYR A 242 -6.24 22.69 7.30
CA TYR A 242 -6.04 21.78 8.41
C TYR A 242 -5.48 22.56 9.61
N ILE A 243 -6.07 22.33 10.78
CA ILE A 243 -5.56 22.87 12.06
C ILE A 243 -5.09 21.68 12.87
N SER A 244 -3.80 21.63 13.14
CA SER A 244 -3.20 20.54 13.89
C SER A 244 -3.71 20.47 15.32
N SER A 245 -4.10 19.29 15.75
CA SER A 245 -4.40 19.00 17.17
C SER A 245 -3.12 18.81 18.00
N VAL A 246 -1.96 18.63 17.35
CA VAL A 246 -0.66 18.38 17.99
C VAL A 246 0.05 19.71 18.30
N SER A 247 0.28 20.55 17.26
CA SER A 247 1.02 21.81 17.38
C SER A 247 0.14 23.05 17.48
N ASN A 248 -1.14 22.98 17.08
CA ASN A 248 -2.05 24.10 16.79
C ASN A 248 -1.66 24.96 15.58
N ASP A 249 -0.72 24.52 14.78
CA ASP A 249 -0.38 25.18 13.52
C ASP A 249 -1.51 25.00 12.50
N THR A 250 -1.61 25.96 11.57
CA THR A 250 -2.58 25.92 10.49
C THR A 250 -1.86 25.74 9.18
N MET A 251 -2.24 24.71 8.45
CA MET A 251 -1.68 24.38 7.13
C MET A 251 -2.76 24.52 6.07
N THR A 252 -2.35 25.00 4.88
CA THR A 252 -3.23 25.04 3.71
C THR A 252 -3.24 23.69 3.00
N ILE A 253 -4.42 23.27 2.56
CA ILE A 253 -4.60 22.16 1.63
C ILE A 253 -4.96 22.77 0.27
N GLU A 254 -4.12 22.55 -0.74
CA GLU A 254 -4.25 23.12 -2.07
C GLU A 254 -4.74 22.05 -3.05
N ASN A 255 -5.79 22.35 -3.84
CA ASN A 255 -6.35 21.38 -4.78
C ASN A 255 -6.35 21.98 -6.18
N TYR A 256 -5.56 21.38 -7.08
CA TYR A 256 -5.41 21.72 -8.49
C TYR A 256 -6.15 20.66 -9.32
N VAL A 257 -7.38 20.94 -9.71
CA VAL A 257 -8.29 19.95 -10.28
C VAL A 257 -8.63 20.32 -11.72
N PHE A 258 -8.71 19.35 -12.61
CA PHE A 258 -9.26 19.57 -13.94
C PHE A 258 -10.66 20.17 -13.83
N PRO A 259 -11.00 21.27 -14.56
CA PRO A 259 -12.29 21.95 -14.40
C PRO A 259 -13.51 21.05 -14.57
N ASP A 260 -13.43 20.04 -15.44
CA ASP A 260 -14.48 19.06 -15.69
C ASP A 260 -14.64 18.00 -14.60
N ARG A 261 -13.65 17.87 -13.70
CA ARG A 261 -13.62 16.88 -12.61
C ARG A 261 -13.89 17.47 -11.23
N TYR A 262 -14.04 18.78 -11.13
CA TYR A 262 -14.21 19.48 -9.86
C TYR A 262 -15.33 18.89 -8.98
N GLU A 263 -16.53 18.72 -9.55
CA GLU A 263 -17.68 18.19 -8.82
C GLU A 263 -17.49 16.73 -8.35
N GLY A 264 -16.73 15.93 -9.12
CA GLY A 264 -16.48 14.52 -8.79
C GLY A 264 -15.41 14.31 -7.71
N SER A 265 -14.47 15.24 -7.57
CA SER A 265 -13.36 15.16 -6.61
C SER A 265 -13.69 15.80 -5.26
N TYR A 266 -14.47 16.88 -5.26
CA TYR A 266 -14.67 17.81 -4.16
C TYR A 266 -15.04 17.14 -2.83
N SER A 267 -16.04 16.24 -2.84
CA SER A 267 -16.55 15.61 -1.61
C SER A 267 -15.52 14.71 -0.93
N ASN A 268 -14.69 14.01 -1.71
CA ASN A 268 -13.67 13.12 -1.15
C ASN A 268 -12.42 13.90 -0.72
N TYR A 269 -12.03 14.94 -1.46
CA TYR A 269 -10.93 15.79 -1.06
C TYR A 269 -11.20 16.56 0.25
N LEU A 270 -12.47 16.87 0.57
CA LEU A 270 -12.81 17.45 1.87
C LEU A 270 -12.49 16.54 3.07
N LEU A 271 -12.40 15.22 2.86
CA LEU A 271 -12.04 14.26 3.92
C LEU A 271 -10.53 14.22 4.20
N THR A 272 -9.72 14.83 3.36
CA THR A 272 -8.25 14.85 3.51
C THR A 272 -7.83 15.38 4.90
N LYS A 273 -8.47 16.43 5.39
CA LYS A 273 -8.17 16.97 6.72
C LYS A 273 -8.48 16.00 7.86
N ASP A 274 -9.51 15.17 7.70
CA ASP A 274 -9.86 14.16 8.69
C ASP A 274 -8.87 13.00 8.66
N MET A 275 -8.37 12.65 7.46
CA MET A 275 -7.28 11.67 7.28
C MET A 275 -5.96 12.19 7.88
N ILE A 276 -5.59 13.46 7.62
CA ILE A 276 -4.41 14.09 8.24
C ILE A 276 -4.54 14.06 9.76
N ALA A 277 -5.71 14.41 10.32
CA ALA A 277 -5.95 14.38 11.76
C ALA A 277 -5.78 12.98 12.35
N LEU A 278 -6.36 11.96 11.71
CA LEU A 278 -6.21 10.55 12.12
C LEU A 278 -4.75 10.10 12.10
N PHE A 279 -4.06 10.32 10.99
CA PHE A 279 -2.69 9.86 10.85
C PHE A 279 -1.73 10.64 11.76
N SER A 280 -2.00 11.93 12.02
CA SER A 280 -1.24 12.70 13.01
C SER A 280 -1.45 12.19 14.45
N GLU A 281 -2.65 11.72 14.80
CA GLU A 281 -2.90 11.07 16.08
C GLU A 281 -2.16 9.74 16.20
N LEU A 282 -2.15 8.94 15.13
CA LEU A 282 -1.58 7.60 15.14
C LEU A 282 -0.05 7.61 15.05
N PHE A 283 0.55 8.51 14.26
CA PHE A 283 1.98 8.49 13.90
C PHE A 283 2.78 9.69 14.42
N GLY A 284 2.13 10.74 14.81
CA GLY A 284 2.74 12.04 15.12
C GLY A 284 2.39 13.09 14.08
N GLU A 285 2.74 14.34 14.33
CA GLU A 285 2.40 15.51 13.50
C GLU A 285 2.63 15.26 12.00
N TYR A 286 1.76 15.87 11.16
CA TYR A 286 1.98 15.88 9.72
C TYR A 286 3.37 16.42 9.40
N PRO A 287 4.22 15.66 8.68
CA PRO A 287 5.65 15.96 8.60
C PRO A 287 5.98 17.33 7.99
N PHE A 288 5.15 17.81 7.08
CA PHE A 288 5.39 19.05 6.32
C PHE A 288 4.43 20.17 6.75
N ILE A 289 4.09 20.24 8.04
CA ILE A 289 3.09 21.16 8.61
C ILE A 289 3.41 22.64 8.34
N ASN A 290 4.70 23.02 8.19
CA ASN A 290 5.11 24.39 7.91
C ASN A 290 5.04 24.75 6.43
N GLU A 291 4.64 23.82 5.56
CA GLU A 291 4.44 24.05 4.14
C GLU A 291 2.96 23.88 3.78
N LYS A 292 2.62 22.80 3.12
CA LYS A 292 1.26 22.51 2.69
C LYS A 292 1.04 21.00 2.54
N TYR A 293 -0.19 20.61 2.32
CA TYR A 293 -0.56 19.40 1.60
C TYR A 293 -1.42 19.80 0.40
N GLY A 294 -1.44 18.99 -0.65
CA GLY A 294 -2.29 19.29 -1.80
C GLY A 294 -2.45 18.12 -2.74
N HIS A 295 -3.36 18.32 -3.69
CA HIS A 295 -3.61 17.39 -4.79
C HIS A 295 -3.47 18.12 -6.12
N ALA A 296 -2.88 17.47 -7.11
CA ALA A 296 -2.87 17.92 -8.49
C ALA A 296 -3.35 16.83 -9.42
N ASP A 297 -4.38 17.12 -10.22
CA ASP A 297 -4.87 16.17 -11.21
C ASP A 297 -3.83 15.91 -12.29
N PHE A 298 -3.67 14.62 -12.65
CA PHE A 298 -2.85 14.20 -13.77
C PHE A 298 -3.55 13.09 -14.59
N ARG A 299 -2.99 12.71 -15.74
CA ARG A 299 -3.62 11.73 -16.63
C ARG A 299 -3.07 10.32 -16.49
N TRP A 300 -2.37 10.05 -15.44
CA TRP A 300 -2.04 8.69 -15.00
C TRP A 300 -3.24 8.12 -14.21
N GLY A 301 -3.45 6.81 -14.25
CA GLY A 301 -4.46 6.16 -13.39
C GLY A 301 -3.84 5.81 -12.04
N GLY A 302 -4.50 6.10 -10.91
CA GLY A 302 -3.99 5.96 -9.54
C GLY A 302 -3.46 7.27 -8.99
N GLY A 303 -2.50 7.21 -8.09
CA GLY A 303 -1.85 8.38 -7.51
C GLY A 303 -0.33 8.30 -7.58
N MET A 304 0.30 9.37 -7.12
CA MET A 304 1.73 9.47 -6.88
C MET A 304 1.96 10.41 -5.71
N GLU A 305 2.68 9.94 -4.73
CA GLU A 305 2.93 10.57 -3.44
C GLU A 305 3.92 11.76 -3.49
N HIS A 306 3.97 12.54 -4.54
CA HIS A 306 4.87 13.68 -4.61
C HIS A 306 4.81 14.52 -3.34
N GLN A 307 5.98 14.82 -2.76
CA GLN A 307 6.07 15.49 -1.46
C GLN A 307 5.29 16.81 -1.46
N THR A 308 4.42 17.00 -0.48
CA THR A 308 3.53 18.15 -0.29
C THR A 308 2.48 18.41 -1.38
N LEU A 309 2.53 17.70 -2.52
CA LEU A 309 1.58 17.85 -3.63
C LEU A 309 1.35 16.51 -4.34
N THR A 310 0.47 15.70 -3.79
CA THR A 310 0.09 14.40 -4.34
C THR A 310 -0.54 14.54 -5.74
N SER A 311 -0.05 13.76 -6.72
CA SER A 311 -0.67 13.70 -8.04
C SER A 311 -1.78 12.66 -8.09
N MET A 312 -2.96 13.03 -8.62
CA MET A 312 -4.18 12.23 -8.52
C MET A 312 -4.82 11.96 -9.88
N GLY A 313 -4.93 10.69 -10.25
CA GLY A 313 -5.69 10.24 -11.43
C GLY A 313 -7.07 9.69 -11.09
N GLY A 314 -7.38 9.55 -9.81
CA GLY A 314 -8.66 9.11 -9.24
C GLY A 314 -8.94 9.81 -7.91
N TYR A 315 -10.17 9.64 -7.38
CA TYR A 315 -10.64 10.39 -6.21
C TYR A 315 -11.25 9.50 -5.13
N SER A 316 -10.93 8.19 -5.11
CA SER A 316 -11.44 7.32 -4.06
C SER A 316 -10.79 7.67 -2.70
N GLN A 317 -11.54 7.51 -1.62
CA GLN A 317 -11.02 7.77 -0.28
C GLN A 317 -9.79 6.88 0.04
N ASN A 318 -9.82 5.64 -0.42
CA ASN A 318 -8.71 4.71 -0.22
C ASN A 318 -7.45 5.20 -0.95
N LEU A 319 -7.57 5.72 -2.18
CA LEU A 319 -6.44 6.29 -2.89
C LEU A 319 -5.88 7.51 -2.16
N ILE A 320 -6.75 8.43 -1.73
CA ILE A 320 -6.33 9.61 -0.96
C ILE A 320 -5.61 9.20 0.32
N ALA A 321 -6.15 8.21 1.06
CA ALA A 321 -5.54 7.73 2.29
C ALA A 321 -4.17 7.04 2.05
N HIS A 322 -4.01 6.34 0.92
CA HIS A 322 -2.74 5.73 0.51
C HIS A 322 -1.69 6.81 0.25
N GLU A 323 -1.99 7.71 -0.68
CA GLU A 323 -1.06 8.76 -1.09
C GLU A 323 -0.72 9.74 0.06
N LEU A 324 -1.69 10.05 0.91
CA LEU A 324 -1.43 10.84 2.11
C LEU A 324 -0.56 10.08 3.13
N GLY A 325 -0.77 8.77 3.29
CA GLY A 325 0.02 7.93 4.18
C GLY A 325 1.51 7.97 3.87
N HIS A 326 1.84 8.09 2.59
CA HIS A 326 3.22 8.27 2.14
C HIS A 326 3.89 9.53 2.71
N SER A 327 3.16 10.55 3.16
CA SER A 327 3.79 11.72 3.80
C SER A 327 4.68 11.33 4.98
N TRP A 328 4.30 10.31 5.76
CA TRP A 328 5.14 9.73 6.82
C TRP A 328 6.07 8.63 6.26
N TRP A 329 5.52 7.71 5.42
CA TRP A 329 6.12 6.46 4.99
C TRP A 329 6.44 6.48 3.49
N GLY A 330 7.62 7.01 3.13
CA GLY A 330 8.05 7.24 1.76
C GLY A 330 8.62 8.64 1.57
N ASN A 331 7.94 9.67 2.10
CA ASN A 331 8.38 11.06 1.93
C ASN A 331 9.22 11.52 3.12
N MET A 332 8.71 11.50 4.34
CA MET A 332 9.52 11.84 5.51
C MET A 332 10.60 10.78 5.75
N ILE A 333 10.22 9.52 5.85
CA ILE A 333 11.15 8.39 5.93
C ILE A 333 11.07 7.62 4.63
N THR A 334 12.10 7.72 3.81
CA THR A 334 12.18 7.07 2.50
C THR A 334 12.89 5.72 2.61
N CYS A 335 12.49 4.70 1.86
CA CYS A 335 13.26 3.46 1.79
C CYS A 335 14.68 3.76 1.28
N LYS A 336 15.70 3.28 1.98
CA LYS A 336 17.11 3.51 1.64
C LYS A 336 17.48 3.00 0.24
N SER A 337 16.78 1.98 -0.20
CA SER A 337 16.86 1.44 -1.56
C SER A 337 15.52 0.80 -1.90
N PHE A 338 15.23 0.64 -3.19
CA PHE A 338 14.00 -0.04 -3.62
C PHE A 338 13.98 -1.56 -3.32
N HIS A 339 15.03 -2.12 -2.75
CA HIS A 339 14.96 -3.42 -2.08
C HIS A 339 13.96 -3.41 -0.92
N ASP A 340 13.87 -2.28 -0.20
CA ASP A 340 13.04 -2.05 0.98
C ASP A 340 11.76 -1.26 0.66
N ILE A 341 11.30 -1.23 -0.59
CA ILE A 341 10.11 -0.47 -1.05
C ILE A 341 8.85 -0.75 -0.22
N TRP A 342 8.76 -1.89 0.44
CA TRP A 342 7.67 -2.24 1.32
C TRP A 342 7.49 -1.26 2.50
N LEU A 343 8.57 -0.58 2.91
CA LEU A 343 8.53 0.47 3.95
C LEU A 343 7.73 1.70 3.48
N ASN A 344 7.65 1.93 2.17
CA ASN A 344 6.79 2.95 1.59
C ASN A 344 5.39 2.34 1.33
N GLU A 345 5.28 1.38 0.42
CA GLU A 345 4.03 0.90 -0.14
C GLU A 345 3.19 0.03 0.79
N GLY A 346 3.84 -0.80 1.59
CA GLY A 346 3.17 -1.62 2.60
C GLY A 346 2.55 -0.77 3.70
N PHE A 347 3.25 0.26 4.14
CA PHE A 347 2.77 1.21 5.13
C PHE A 347 1.63 2.07 4.57
N ALA A 348 1.74 2.58 3.34
CA ALA A 348 0.68 3.34 2.71
C ALA A 348 -0.58 2.48 2.47
N ARG A 349 -0.43 1.22 2.07
CA ARG A 349 -1.54 0.25 2.00
C ARG A 349 -2.16 0.03 3.37
N TYR A 350 -1.37 -0.02 4.42
CA TYR A 350 -1.87 -0.17 5.78
C TYR A 350 -2.60 1.09 6.27
N CYS A 351 -2.20 2.29 5.84
CA CYS A 351 -2.94 3.53 6.08
C CYS A 351 -4.36 3.49 5.50
N GLN A 352 -4.56 2.84 4.34
CA GLN A 352 -5.91 2.59 3.81
C GLN A 352 -6.74 1.74 4.78
N ALA A 353 -6.16 0.67 5.34
CA ALA A 353 -6.84 -0.18 6.31
C ALA A 353 -7.24 0.59 7.57
N LEU A 354 -6.34 1.44 8.08
CA LEU A 354 -6.60 2.29 9.25
C LEU A 354 -7.68 3.34 8.98
N TRP A 355 -7.73 3.90 7.77
CA TRP A 355 -8.81 4.80 7.36
C TRP A 355 -10.16 4.08 7.30
N VAL A 356 -10.20 2.86 6.76
CA VAL A 356 -11.41 2.03 6.74
C VAL A 356 -11.84 1.66 8.16
N GLU A 357 -10.90 1.33 9.06
CA GLU A 357 -11.18 1.08 10.47
C GLU A 357 -11.83 2.29 11.14
N TYR A 358 -11.29 3.48 10.91
CA TYR A 358 -11.80 4.73 11.45
C TYR A 358 -13.22 5.08 10.96
N GLN A 359 -13.48 4.87 9.65
CA GLN A 359 -14.77 5.20 9.05
C GLN A 359 -15.86 4.18 9.33
N ASP A 360 -15.56 2.91 9.23
CA ASP A 360 -16.54 1.83 9.16
C ASP A 360 -16.36 0.76 10.27
N GLY A 361 -15.34 0.90 11.11
CA GLY A 361 -15.07 0.07 12.28
C GLY A 361 -14.29 -1.21 11.99
N GLU A 362 -14.04 -1.97 13.05
CA GLU A 362 -13.15 -3.13 13.08
C GLU A 362 -13.54 -4.23 12.08
N GLU A 363 -14.84 -4.51 11.91
CA GLU A 363 -15.31 -5.53 10.95
C GLU A 363 -14.94 -5.16 9.49
N ALA A 364 -15.03 -3.88 9.16
CA ALA A 364 -14.63 -3.37 7.85
C ALA A 364 -13.11 -3.43 7.65
N TYR A 365 -12.33 -3.16 8.70
CA TYR A 365 -10.88 -3.31 8.70
C TYR A 365 -10.46 -4.75 8.38
N PHE A 366 -10.99 -5.75 9.09
CA PHE A 366 -10.69 -7.15 8.80
C PHE A 366 -11.14 -7.58 7.40
N SER A 367 -12.29 -7.08 6.96
CA SER A 367 -12.76 -7.31 5.59
C SER A 367 -11.81 -6.71 4.55
N PHE A 368 -11.30 -5.50 4.80
CA PHE A 368 -10.31 -4.85 3.94
C PHE A 368 -9.02 -5.70 3.88
N MET A 369 -8.45 -6.09 5.03
CA MET A 369 -7.24 -6.90 5.08
C MET A 369 -7.42 -8.23 4.35
N ASN A 370 -8.53 -8.93 4.57
CA ASN A 370 -8.83 -10.19 3.89
C ASN A 370 -8.96 -10.04 2.36
N ASN A 371 -9.53 -8.93 1.87
CA ASN A 371 -9.63 -8.65 0.43
C ASN A 371 -8.27 -8.36 -0.21
N HIS A 372 -7.27 -7.98 0.59
CA HIS A 372 -5.90 -7.71 0.18
C HIS A 372 -4.91 -8.81 0.62
N SER A 373 -5.41 -10.02 0.92
CA SER A 373 -4.55 -11.16 1.23
C SER A 373 -3.86 -11.71 -0.03
N TYR A 374 -2.62 -12.18 0.14
CA TYR A 374 -1.86 -12.82 -0.94
C TYR A 374 -1.28 -14.16 -0.50
N TYR A 375 -1.67 -15.22 -1.18
CA TYR A 375 -1.28 -16.61 -0.88
C TYR A 375 -0.27 -17.20 -1.86
N GLY A 376 0.31 -16.37 -2.73
CA GLY A 376 1.35 -16.79 -3.68
C GLY A 376 2.74 -16.85 -3.07
N GLY A 377 3.72 -17.16 -3.90
CA GLY A 377 5.14 -17.16 -3.53
C GLY A 377 5.80 -15.79 -3.73
N GLY A 378 7.02 -15.66 -3.22
CA GLY A 378 7.88 -14.48 -3.28
C GLY A 378 8.09 -13.81 -1.93
N THR A 379 9.16 -13.03 -1.87
CA THR A 379 9.59 -12.28 -0.69
C THR A 379 9.05 -10.85 -0.72
N VAL A 380 8.84 -10.25 0.43
CA VAL A 380 8.52 -8.81 0.57
C VAL A 380 9.74 -7.97 0.22
N TYR A 381 10.91 -8.38 0.69
CA TYR A 381 12.18 -7.79 0.26
C TYR A 381 12.40 -8.02 -1.22
N VAL A 382 12.66 -6.97 -1.99
CA VAL A 382 12.88 -7.06 -3.43
C VAL A 382 14.34 -7.43 -3.69
N GLU A 383 14.61 -8.70 -4.03
CA GLU A 383 15.98 -9.17 -4.25
C GLU A 383 16.69 -8.48 -5.43
N ASN A 384 15.95 -8.12 -6.46
CA ASN A 384 16.50 -7.46 -7.65
C ASN A 384 15.57 -6.34 -8.15
N PRO A 385 15.76 -5.09 -7.72
CA PRO A 385 14.90 -3.95 -8.10
C PRO A 385 15.22 -3.42 -9.51
N SER A 386 15.32 -4.31 -10.50
CA SER A 386 15.75 -3.97 -11.87
C SER A 386 14.64 -3.43 -12.77
N SER A 387 13.39 -3.45 -12.33
CA SER A 387 12.26 -2.92 -13.09
C SER A 387 11.11 -2.49 -12.19
N ASN A 388 10.31 -1.52 -12.64
CA ASN A 388 9.13 -1.04 -11.92
C ASN A 388 8.13 -2.17 -11.63
N SER A 389 7.94 -3.13 -12.53
CA SER A 389 7.03 -4.26 -12.31
C SER A 389 7.47 -5.23 -11.20
N ILE A 390 8.77 -5.25 -10.88
CA ILE A 390 9.30 -6.03 -9.76
C ILE A 390 9.23 -5.20 -8.47
N ILE A 391 9.65 -3.94 -8.52
CA ILE A 391 9.63 -3.02 -7.38
C ILE A 391 8.20 -2.82 -6.87
N PHE A 392 7.27 -2.50 -7.77
CA PHE A 392 5.87 -2.20 -7.44
C PHE A 392 4.95 -3.41 -7.67
N ASN A 393 5.37 -4.58 -7.17
CA ASN A 393 4.53 -5.78 -7.21
C ASN A 393 3.38 -5.64 -6.20
N SER A 394 2.15 -5.45 -6.71
CA SER A 394 0.96 -5.23 -5.88
C SER A 394 0.73 -6.30 -4.80
N SER A 395 1.04 -7.54 -5.13
CA SER A 395 0.86 -8.68 -4.22
C SER A 395 1.90 -8.75 -3.11
N LEU A 396 3.14 -8.36 -3.40
CA LEU A 396 4.26 -8.46 -2.47
C LEU A 396 4.55 -7.12 -1.78
N SER A 397 4.87 -6.08 -2.56
CA SER A 397 5.28 -4.78 -2.02
C SER A 397 4.14 -4.01 -1.34
N TYR A 398 2.87 -4.31 -1.68
CA TYR A 398 1.68 -3.67 -1.10
C TYR A 398 0.92 -4.64 -0.18
N ASN A 399 0.34 -5.71 -0.74
CA ASN A 399 -0.61 -6.55 -0.01
C ASN A 399 0.07 -7.37 1.09
N LYS A 400 1.06 -8.23 0.75
CA LYS A 400 1.77 -9.03 1.76
C LYS A 400 2.47 -8.13 2.78
N SER A 401 3.00 -6.99 2.35
CA SER A 401 3.65 -6.00 3.22
C SER A 401 2.69 -5.39 4.25
N SER A 402 1.48 -5.00 3.85
CA SER A 402 0.47 -4.51 4.79
C SER A 402 0.04 -5.60 5.79
N TRP A 403 0.03 -6.88 5.36
CA TRP A 403 -0.21 -8.00 6.25
C TRP A 403 0.90 -8.21 7.28
N VAL A 404 2.15 -7.87 6.95
CA VAL A 404 3.24 -7.89 7.95
C VAL A 404 2.95 -6.90 9.08
N LEU A 405 2.50 -5.68 8.77
CA LEU A 405 2.11 -4.69 9.77
C LEU A 405 0.88 -5.13 10.58
N HIS A 406 -0.11 -5.72 9.92
CA HIS A 406 -1.29 -6.29 10.56
C HIS A 406 -0.92 -7.39 11.58
N MET A 407 -0.05 -8.31 11.20
CA MET A 407 0.45 -9.36 12.09
C MET A 407 1.33 -8.81 13.21
N LEU A 408 2.17 -7.80 12.94
CA LEU A 408 2.96 -7.13 13.97
C LEU A 408 2.05 -6.46 15.01
N ARG A 409 0.96 -5.79 14.58
CA ARG A 409 -0.04 -5.20 15.47
C ARG A 409 -0.66 -6.26 16.40
N HIS A 410 -0.97 -7.45 15.86
CA HIS A 410 -1.46 -8.58 16.67
C HIS A 410 -0.44 -9.06 17.71
N ILE A 411 0.82 -9.20 17.32
CA ILE A 411 1.89 -9.70 18.21
C ILE A 411 2.08 -8.78 19.42
N VAL A 412 2.11 -7.46 19.19
CA VAL A 412 2.46 -6.50 20.25
C VAL A 412 1.25 -5.81 20.87
N GLY A 413 0.09 -5.90 20.24
CA GLY A 413 -1.13 -5.18 20.61
C GLY A 413 -1.10 -3.69 20.22
N ASP A 414 -2.28 -3.09 20.11
CA ASP A 414 -2.48 -1.73 19.58
C ASP A 414 -1.58 -0.68 20.24
N ASN A 415 -1.53 -0.66 21.56
CA ASN A 415 -0.79 0.38 22.28
C ASN A 415 0.71 0.37 21.95
N ILE A 416 1.32 -0.81 21.87
CA ILE A 416 2.74 -0.94 21.54
C ILE A 416 2.95 -0.71 20.05
N PHE A 417 2.07 -1.21 19.20
CA PHE A 417 2.15 -1.05 17.75
C PHE A 417 2.17 0.43 17.35
N PHE A 418 1.20 1.23 17.82
CA PHE A 418 1.19 2.65 17.49
C PHE A 418 2.31 3.43 18.18
N ASN A 419 2.84 2.94 19.31
CA ASN A 419 4.08 3.50 19.88
C ASN A 419 5.31 3.18 19.02
N ILE A 420 5.38 2.01 18.41
CA ILE A 420 6.43 1.67 17.43
C ILE A 420 6.37 2.65 16.26
N LEU A 421 5.19 2.87 15.66
CA LEU A 421 5.05 3.77 14.52
C LEU A 421 5.39 5.22 14.88
N ARG A 422 4.95 5.72 16.05
CA ARG A 422 5.33 7.05 16.52
C ARG A 422 6.84 7.16 16.78
N SER A 423 7.44 6.14 17.37
CA SER A 423 8.88 6.12 17.63
C SER A 423 9.69 6.05 16.34
N TYR A 424 9.21 5.33 15.34
CA TYR A 424 9.82 5.29 14.01
C TYR A 424 9.73 6.66 13.33
N ALA A 425 8.54 7.29 13.31
CA ALA A 425 8.32 8.60 12.72
C ALA A 425 9.12 9.74 13.41
N SER A 426 9.41 9.60 14.70
CA SER A 426 10.13 10.62 15.48
C SER A 426 11.60 10.27 15.80
N ASN A 427 12.14 9.24 15.15
CA ASN A 427 13.53 8.84 15.34
C ASN A 427 14.48 9.86 14.71
N ASP A 428 15.33 10.50 15.51
CA ASP A 428 16.25 11.57 15.07
C ASP A 428 17.17 11.18 13.91
N SER A 429 17.45 9.88 13.73
CA SER A 429 18.33 9.38 12.66
C SER A 429 17.57 9.01 11.39
N LEU A 430 16.24 8.80 11.47
CA LEU A 430 15.41 8.29 10.38
C LEU A 430 14.40 9.31 9.87
N ALA A 431 13.90 10.18 10.74
CA ALA A 431 12.97 11.26 10.34
C ALA A 431 13.67 12.21 9.36
N TYR A 432 12.99 12.52 8.25
CA TYR A 432 13.51 13.30 7.12
C TYR A 432 14.76 12.69 6.46
N ASN A 433 14.95 11.40 6.61
CA ASN A 433 16.09 10.65 6.11
C ASN A 433 15.61 9.33 5.47
N VAL A 434 16.49 8.36 5.33
CA VAL A 434 16.23 7.06 4.74
C VAL A 434 16.30 5.94 5.77
N ALA A 435 15.55 4.85 5.52
CA ALA A 435 15.54 3.69 6.38
C ALA A 435 15.59 2.37 5.58
N SER A 436 16.19 1.35 6.18
CA SER A 436 16.15 -0.04 5.74
C SER A 436 15.19 -0.87 6.59
N THR A 437 14.89 -2.09 6.17
CA THR A 437 14.13 -3.06 6.98
C THR A 437 14.73 -3.24 8.37
N SER A 438 16.06 -3.33 8.48
CA SER A 438 16.73 -3.50 9.77
C SER A 438 16.58 -2.28 10.69
N ASP A 439 16.49 -1.06 10.15
CA ASP A 439 16.23 0.14 10.95
C ASP A 439 14.85 0.09 11.58
N PHE A 440 13.83 -0.32 10.83
CA PHE A 440 12.47 -0.48 11.36
C PHE A 440 12.39 -1.63 12.38
N GLN A 441 13.05 -2.78 12.12
CA GLN A 441 13.13 -3.89 13.07
C GLN A 441 13.75 -3.43 14.40
N ASN A 442 14.87 -2.70 14.37
CA ASN A 442 15.50 -2.14 15.56
C ASN A 442 14.56 -1.26 16.40
N VAL A 443 13.71 -0.47 15.73
CA VAL A 443 12.69 0.33 16.43
C VAL A 443 11.63 -0.58 17.06
N CYS A 444 11.16 -1.60 16.34
CA CYS A 444 10.18 -2.57 16.87
C CYS A 444 10.72 -3.24 18.16
N GLU A 445 11.95 -3.70 18.13
CA GLU A 445 12.61 -4.36 19.27
C GLU A 445 12.85 -3.41 20.44
N SER A 446 13.32 -2.21 20.14
CA SER A 446 13.59 -1.20 21.16
C SER A 446 12.34 -0.77 21.92
N VAL A 447 11.20 -0.66 21.24
CA VAL A 447 9.93 -0.18 21.83
C VAL A 447 9.19 -1.31 22.53
N SER A 448 9.16 -2.50 21.94
CA SER A 448 8.41 -3.64 22.49
C SER A 448 9.18 -4.43 23.54
N GLY A 449 10.51 -4.44 23.46
CA GLY A 449 11.38 -5.31 24.23
C GLY A 449 11.35 -6.78 23.80
N LEU A 450 10.77 -7.07 22.64
CA LEU A 450 10.70 -8.40 22.03
C LEU A 450 11.80 -8.54 20.97
N ASP A 451 12.18 -9.77 20.68
CA ASP A 451 13.05 -10.14 19.58
C ASP A 451 12.20 -10.46 18.34
N PHE A 452 12.50 -9.84 17.20
CA PHE A 452 11.79 -10.00 15.95
C PHE A 452 12.63 -10.62 14.82
N ASP A 453 13.81 -11.16 15.10
CA ASP A 453 14.67 -11.78 14.09
C ASP A 453 13.90 -12.83 13.27
N ASP A 454 13.29 -13.81 13.94
CA ASP A 454 12.49 -14.85 13.28
C ASP A 454 11.31 -14.28 12.49
N PHE A 455 10.65 -13.25 13.00
CA PHE A 455 9.50 -12.63 12.34
C PHE A 455 9.89 -11.95 11.03
N PHE A 456 10.90 -11.09 11.05
CA PHE A 456 11.37 -10.40 9.84
C PHE A 456 12.00 -11.38 8.85
N ASP A 457 12.80 -12.34 9.30
CA ASP A 457 13.37 -13.38 8.44
C ASP A 457 12.30 -14.17 7.71
N GLN A 458 11.20 -14.52 8.38
CA GLN A 458 10.15 -15.35 7.83
C GLN A 458 9.15 -14.56 6.96
N TRP A 459 8.81 -13.33 7.33
CA TRP A 459 7.75 -12.58 6.67
C TRP A 459 8.23 -11.57 5.64
N ILE A 460 9.45 -11.03 5.79
CA ILE A 460 10.05 -10.08 4.85
C ILE A 460 10.97 -10.80 3.86
N TYR A 461 11.92 -11.58 4.39
CA TYR A 461 12.91 -12.28 3.56
C TYR A 461 12.48 -13.69 3.17
N GLY A 462 11.51 -14.26 3.87
CA GLY A 462 10.96 -15.59 3.62
C GLY A 462 9.88 -15.64 2.53
N ASP A 463 9.82 -16.78 1.85
CA ASP A 463 8.83 -17.08 0.81
C ASP A 463 7.54 -17.65 1.43
N ARG A 464 6.38 -17.30 0.87
CA ARG A 464 5.06 -17.86 1.20
C ARG A 464 4.52 -17.45 2.58
N HIS A 465 3.73 -18.35 3.19
CA HIS A 465 2.97 -18.20 4.44
C HIS A 465 2.75 -19.59 5.06
N PRO A 466 2.36 -19.71 6.33
CA PRO A 466 2.07 -21.00 6.95
C PRO A 466 0.78 -21.62 6.40
N HIS A 467 0.81 -22.95 6.25
CA HIS A 467 -0.36 -23.77 6.05
C HIS A 467 -0.55 -24.63 7.28
N TYR A 468 -1.44 -24.20 8.17
CA TYR A 468 -1.74 -24.90 9.41
C TYR A 468 -2.71 -26.05 9.16
N GLN A 469 -2.42 -27.20 9.75
CA GLN A 469 -3.38 -28.28 9.94
C GLN A 469 -3.72 -28.41 11.42
N LEU A 470 -4.98 -28.18 11.77
CA LEU A 470 -5.46 -28.27 13.13
C LEU A 470 -6.16 -29.60 13.36
N SER A 471 -5.80 -30.28 14.45
CA SER A 471 -6.55 -31.42 14.99
C SER A 471 -6.68 -31.26 16.51
N TRP A 472 -7.79 -31.74 17.09
CA TRP A 472 -8.00 -31.70 18.53
C TRP A 472 -8.76 -32.91 19.01
N TRP A 473 -8.60 -33.24 20.31
CA TRP A 473 -9.31 -34.35 20.95
C TRP A 473 -9.45 -34.11 22.45
N HIS A 474 -10.43 -34.83 23.06
CA HIS A 474 -10.61 -34.88 24.49
C HIS A 474 -9.85 -36.09 25.06
N GLU A 475 -8.90 -35.86 25.96
CA GLU A 475 -8.05 -36.93 26.52
C GLU A 475 -8.68 -37.58 27.76
N GLY A 476 -9.75 -36.99 28.33
CA GLY A 476 -10.39 -37.34 29.56
C GLY A 476 -10.14 -36.34 30.68
N GLU A 477 -10.90 -36.46 31.79
CA GLU A 477 -10.77 -35.59 32.98
C GLU A 477 -10.86 -34.08 32.71
N GLY A 478 -11.56 -33.66 31.65
CA GLY A 478 -11.66 -32.25 31.24
C GLY A 478 -10.42 -31.69 30.55
N ILE A 479 -9.54 -32.57 30.09
CA ILE A 479 -8.35 -32.20 29.36
C ILE A 479 -8.60 -32.28 27.86
N TYR A 480 -8.33 -31.18 27.14
CA TYR A 480 -8.40 -31.08 25.68
C TYR A 480 -7.02 -30.85 25.12
N LYS A 481 -6.69 -31.51 24.03
CA LYS A 481 -5.43 -31.32 23.30
C LYS A 481 -5.70 -30.79 21.91
N VAL A 482 -4.92 -29.82 21.51
CA VAL A 482 -4.94 -29.22 20.17
C VAL A 482 -3.57 -29.42 19.57
N ASN A 483 -3.50 -30.07 18.41
CA ASN A 483 -2.28 -30.23 17.65
C ASN A 483 -2.34 -29.32 16.45
N ILE A 484 -1.25 -28.55 16.24
CA ILE A 484 -1.02 -27.71 15.08
C ILE A 484 0.20 -28.23 14.32
N ASP A 485 -0.04 -28.66 13.09
CA ASP A 485 1.02 -29.02 12.14
C ASP A 485 1.16 -27.91 11.10
N GLN A 486 2.39 -27.55 10.72
CA GLN A 486 2.67 -26.68 9.58
C GLN A 486 3.06 -27.54 8.39
N LEU A 487 2.28 -27.47 7.29
CA LEU A 487 2.37 -28.38 6.14
C LEU A 487 3.19 -27.85 4.96
N GLN A 488 3.52 -26.53 4.94
CA GLN A 488 4.32 -25.93 3.86
C GLN A 488 5.76 -26.48 3.85
N SER A 489 6.40 -26.45 2.70
CA SER A 489 7.76 -26.96 2.49
C SER A 489 8.87 -25.92 2.68
N THR A 490 8.52 -24.65 2.91
CA THR A 490 9.45 -23.52 2.97
C THR A 490 10.02 -23.23 4.37
N GLY A 491 9.90 -24.15 5.29
CA GLY A 491 10.23 -23.96 6.68
C GLY A 491 8.97 -23.72 7.53
N TYR A 492 9.12 -23.48 8.82
CA TYR A 492 8.00 -23.13 9.70
C TYR A 492 8.03 -21.63 10.02
N PHE A 493 6.87 -21.11 10.39
CA PHE A 493 6.68 -19.73 10.83
C PHE A 493 6.46 -19.71 12.35
N SER A 494 7.12 -18.77 13.03
CA SER A 494 6.96 -18.55 14.47
C SER A 494 5.92 -17.44 14.69
N MET A 495 4.74 -17.79 15.23
CA MET A 495 3.65 -16.84 15.47
C MET A 495 2.91 -17.14 16.77
N PRO A 496 2.48 -16.12 17.52
CA PRO A 496 1.39 -16.28 18.47
C PRO A 496 0.09 -16.52 17.71
N ILE A 497 -0.66 -17.52 18.12
CA ILE A 497 -1.91 -17.95 17.46
C ILE A 497 -3.04 -17.96 18.46
N ASP A 498 -4.12 -17.29 18.16
CA ASP A 498 -5.35 -17.35 18.93
C ASP A 498 -6.08 -18.67 18.67
N ILE A 499 -6.38 -19.38 19.74
CA ILE A 499 -7.19 -20.62 19.69
C ILE A 499 -8.46 -20.39 20.48
N THR A 500 -9.60 -20.41 19.81
CA THR A 500 -10.91 -20.34 20.45
C THR A 500 -11.48 -21.73 20.61
N LEU A 501 -11.71 -22.11 21.86
CA LEU A 501 -12.44 -23.32 22.22
C LEU A 501 -13.89 -22.92 22.56
N SER A 502 -14.86 -23.51 21.86
CA SER A 502 -16.27 -23.20 22.07
C SER A 502 -17.04 -24.48 22.40
N GLY A 503 -18.07 -24.37 23.24
CA GLY A 503 -18.90 -25.49 23.62
C GLY A 503 -20.16 -25.06 24.36
N SER A 504 -20.81 -25.98 25.03
CA SER A 504 -22.06 -25.74 25.73
C SER A 504 -22.00 -26.16 27.21
N GLN A 505 -22.58 -25.32 28.07
CA GLN A 505 -22.90 -25.68 29.45
C GLN A 505 -24.41 -25.54 29.63
N GLY A 506 -25.13 -26.65 29.47
CA GLY A 506 -26.58 -26.63 29.41
C GLY A 506 -27.11 -25.86 28.19
N PRO A 507 -28.00 -24.85 28.36
CA PRO A 507 -28.51 -24.08 27.24
C PRO A 507 -27.60 -22.90 26.82
N LEU A 508 -26.47 -22.64 27.51
CA LEU A 508 -25.57 -21.54 27.29
C LEU A 508 -24.39 -21.97 26.40
N VAL A 509 -24.13 -21.21 25.35
CA VAL A 509 -22.89 -21.36 24.56
C VAL A 509 -21.82 -20.56 25.29
N GLN A 510 -20.66 -21.12 25.46
CA GLN A 510 -19.47 -20.52 26.07
C GLN A 510 -18.28 -20.69 25.12
N ASP A 511 -17.41 -19.74 25.17
CA ASP A 511 -16.14 -19.75 24.43
C ASP A 511 -15.00 -19.21 25.29
N THR A 512 -13.80 -19.62 24.95
CA THR A 512 -12.57 -19.14 25.56
C THR A 512 -11.50 -19.07 24.50
N THR A 513 -10.88 -17.90 24.33
CA THR A 513 -9.75 -17.69 23.43
C THR A 513 -8.45 -17.68 24.23
N ILE A 514 -7.48 -18.45 23.79
CA ILE A 514 -6.17 -18.60 24.43
C ILE A 514 -5.11 -18.43 23.35
N VAL A 515 -4.13 -17.57 23.61
CA VAL A 515 -2.98 -17.36 22.72
C VAL A 515 -1.94 -18.44 22.99
N VAL A 516 -1.48 -19.12 21.95
CA VAL A 516 -0.38 -20.10 22.01
C VAL A 516 0.74 -19.67 21.06
N ASN A 517 1.98 -19.87 21.47
CA ASN A 517 3.13 -19.64 20.60
C ASN A 517 3.40 -20.88 19.77
N ASN A 518 3.23 -20.78 18.45
CA ASN A 518 3.61 -21.83 17.52
C ASN A 518 4.96 -21.47 16.87
N SER A 519 5.99 -22.26 17.17
CA SER A 519 7.38 -22.05 16.75
C SER A 519 8.03 -23.31 16.19
N GLY A 520 7.24 -24.23 15.66
CA GLY A 520 7.75 -25.48 15.12
C GLY A 520 6.77 -26.14 14.15
N SER A 521 7.27 -27.14 13.44
CA SER A 521 6.50 -27.86 12.41
C SER A 521 5.30 -28.64 12.98
N THR A 522 5.38 -29.09 14.25
CA THR A 522 4.30 -29.81 14.94
C THR A 522 4.36 -29.47 16.43
N GLN A 523 3.25 -28.99 16.98
CA GLN A 523 3.14 -28.70 18.41
C GLN A 523 1.76 -29.09 18.95
N ILE A 524 1.76 -29.64 20.16
CA ILE A 524 0.54 -30.03 20.88
C ILE A 524 0.39 -29.13 22.10
N TYR A 525 -0.77 -28.53 22.24
CA TYR A 525 -1.16 -27.69 23.36
C TYR A 525 -2.21 -28.40 24.20
N GLU A 526 -2.15 -28.22 25.52
CA GLU A 526 -3.07 -28.81 26.48
C GLU A 526 -3.91 -27.73 27.15
N PHE A 527 -5.21 -27.90 27.16
CA PHE A 527 -6.19 -27.02 27.78
C PHE A 527 -7.01 -27.79 28.82
N SER A 528 -7.12 -27.22 30.00
CA SER A 528 -7.88 -27.81 31.12
C SER A 528 -8.56 -26.70 31.93
N GLY A 529 -9.47 -27.13 32.85
CA GLY A 529 -10.18 -26.18 33.71
C GLY A 529 -11.29 -25.39 33.02
N LEU A 530 -11.77 -25.89 31.87
CA LEU A 530 -12.93 -25.30 31.18
C LEU A 530 -14.23 -25.76 31.89
N ASP A 531 -15.16 -24.81 32.10
CA ASP A 531 -16.45 -25.07 32.73
C ASP A 531 -17.50 -25.62 31.76
N PHE A 532 -17.10 -25.94 30.52
CA PHE A 532 -17.96 -26.44 29.45
C PHE A 532 -17.29 -27.58 28.67
N LEU A 533 -18.12 -28.38 27.99
CA LEU A 533 -17.63 -29.39 27.05
C LEU A 533 -17.26 -28.72 25.72
N VAL A 534 -16.01 -28.86 25.28
CA VAL A 534 -15.56 -28.31 23.99
C VAL A 534 -16.20 -29.08 22.84
N GLU A 535 -16.86 -28.38 21.97
CA GLU A 535 -17.57 -28.90 20.78
C GLU A 535 -16.85 -28.46 19.48
N SER A 536 -16.13 -27.33 19.53
CA SER A 536 -15.36 -26.83 18.40
C SER A 536 -14.08 -26.11 18.85
N VAL A 537 -13.08 -26.16 17.99
CA VAL A 537 -11.81 -25.42 18.15
C VAL A 537 -11.54 -24.68 16.85
N VAL A 538 -11.32 -23.38 16.96
CA VAL A 538 -11.02 -22.49 15.82
C VAL A 538 -9.66 -21.87 16.04
N LEU A 539 -8.80 -21.91 15.01
CA LEU A 539 -7.50 -21.25 14.98
C LEU A 539 -7.65 -19.89 14.33
N ASP A 540 -7.14 -18.84 14.99
CA ASP A 540 -7.13 -17.45 14.54
C ASP A 540 -8.50 -17.01 14.01
N PRO A 541 -9.53 -16.95 14.90
CA PRO A 541 -10.91 -16.71 14.51
C PRO A 541 -11.14 -15.34 13.87
N ASP A 542 -10.35 -14.33 14.26
CA ASP A 542 -10.49 -12.97 13.78
C ASP A 542 -9.69 -12.72 12.48
N GLY A 543 -8.74 -13.61 12.16
CA GLY A 543 -7.97 -13.52 10.92
C GLY A 543 -6.75 -12.60 11.01
N TRP A 544 -6.05 -12.63 12.14
CA TRP A 544 -4.83 -11.85 12.34
C TRP A 544 -3.61 -12.36 11.57
N ILE A 545 -3.62 -13.61 11.12
CA ILE A 545 -2.46 -14.24 10.50
C ILE A 545 -2.75 -14.51 9.02
N LEU A 546 -1.84 -14.14 8.13
CA LEU A 546 -1.88 -14.55 6.73
C LEU A 546 -1.56 -16.03 6.64
N LYS A 547 -2.57 -16.90 6.48
CA LYS A 547 -2.44 -18.35 6.55
C LYS A 547 -3.40 -19.09 5.65
N GLU A 548 -3.03 -20.30 5.26
CA GLU A 548 -3.97 -21.35 4.89
C GLU A 548 -4.24 -22.24 6.09
N ILE A 549 -5.44 -22.77 6.20
CA ILE A 549 -5.81 -23.67 7.29
C ILE A 549 -6.62 -24.88 6.80
N SER A 550 -6.28 -26.05 7.33
CA SER A 550 -7.05 -27.28 7.20
C SER A 550 -7.34 -27.87 8.57
N TYR A 551 -8.50 -28.45 8.73
CA TYR A 551 -8.93 -29.07 9.97
C TYR A 551 -8.97 -30.58 9.81
N THR A 552 -8.37 -31.28 10.77
CA THR A 552 -8.52 -32.74 10.89
C THR A 552 -9.04 -33.11 12.27
N THR A 553 -10.05 -33.94 12.34
CA THR A 553 -10.53 -34.46 13.60
C THR A 553 -9.73 -35.71 13.96
N ALA A 554 -8.93 -35.64 15.03
CA ALA A 554 -8.29 -36.83 15.63
C ALA A 554 -9.13 -37.33 16.80
N GLY A 555 -9.82 -38.43 16.60
CA GLY A 555 -10.24 -39.35 17.66
C GLY A 555 -11.45 -38.99 18.53
N ILE A 556 -12.65 -39.31 18.09
CA ILE A 556 -13.69 -39.87 18.90
C ILE A 556 -14.26 -41.10 18.18
N ASN A 557 -14.45 -42.22 18.90
CA ASN A 557 -15.07 -43.43 18.37
C ASN A 557 -16.53 -43.18 17.94
N ASN A 558 -16.73 -42.65 16.75
CA ASN A 558 -17.98 -42.74 15.99
C ASN A 558 -17.66 -42.63 14.50
N ILE A 559 -17.66 -43.74 13.83
CA ILE A 559 -17.19 -43.95 12.44
C ILE A 559 -18.05 -43.23 11.38
N ILE A 560 -19.07 -42.49 11.76
CA ILE A 560 -20.02 -41.86 10.82
C ILE A 560 -19.93 -40.33 10.80
N ALA A 561 -19.49 -39.66 11.87
CA ALA A 561 -19.39 -38.19 11.93
C ALA A 561 -18.17 -37.58 11.18
N ASN A 562 -17.17 -38.38 10.80
CA ASN A 562 -15.85 -37.95 10.35
C ASN A 562 -15.71 -37.78 8.83
N LYS A 563 -16.80 -37.76 8.06
CA LYS A 563 -16.74 -37.78 6.60
C LYS A 563 -17.20 -36.49 5.94
N ILE A 564 -17.92 -35.64 6.67
CA ILE A 564 -18.38 -34.34 6.21
C ILE A 564 -18.11 -33.36 7.33
N SER A 565 -17.32 -32.31 7.07
CA SER A 565 -17.17 -31.20 7.98
C SER A 565 -17.89 -29.96 7.44
N VAL A 566 -18.53 -29.21 8.33
CA VAL A 566 -19.31 -28.02 7.97
C VAL A 566 -18.78 -26.85 8.79
N GLY A 567 -18.23 -25.84 8.08
CA GLY A 567 -17.77 -24.61 8.69
C GLY A 567 -18.93 -23.75 9.19
N GLN A 568 -18.63 -22.76 10.02
CA GLN A 568 -19.60 -21.77 10.48
C GLN A 568 -20.11 -20.96 9.29
N ALA A 569 -21.41 -20.66 9.28
CA ALA A 569 -21.98 -19.78 8.29
C ALA A 569 -21.69 -18.32 8.65
N TYR A 570 -21.09 -17.57 7.73
CA TYR A 570 -20.67 -16.19 7.99
C TYR A 570 -20.88 -15.25 6.78
N PRO A 571 -20.97 -13.93 7.03
CA PRO A 571 -21.12 -13.28 8.35
C PRO A 571 -22.42 -13.68 9.04
N ASN A 572 -22.44 -13.73 10.38
CA ASN A 572 -23.64 -14.02 11.15
C ASN A 572 -23.63 -13.21 12.46
N PRO A 573 -24.47 -12.15 12.62
CA PRO A 573 -25.57 -11.75 11.72
C PRO A 573 -25.13 -11.24 10.35
N PHE A 574 -26.05 -11.30 9.36
CA PHE A 574 -25.79 -10.85 8.00
C PHE A 574 -26.92 -9.98 7.44
N ASN A 575 -26.60 -9.16 6.42
CA ASN A 575 -27.55 -8.22 5.81
C ASN A 575 -28.09 -8.75 4.46
N SER A 576 -27.25 -8.96 3.46
CA SER A 576 -27.69 -9.34 2.12
C SER A 576 -27.40 -10.77 1.75
N GLY A 577 -26.38 -11.37 2.32
CA GLY A 577 -25.97 -12.74 2.02
C GLY A 577 -25.08 -13.34 3.07
N ILE A 578 -25.07 -14.67 3.13
CA ILE A 578 -24.27 -15.46 4.03
C ILE A 578 -23.70 -16.65 3.28
N ARG A 579 -22.48 -17.04 3.58
CA ARG A 579 -21.85 -18.24 3.03
C ARG A 579 -21.61 -19.29 4.10
N MET A 580 -21.54 -20.53 3.68
CA MET A 580 -21.16 -21.67 4.53
C MET A 580 -20.23 -22.57 3.73
N ASP A 581 -19.05 -22.82 4.27
CA ASP A 581 -18.08 -23.73 3.71
C ASP A 581 -18.27 -25.13 4.27
N TYR A 582 -18.05 -26.16 3.45
CA TYR A 582 -18.12 -27.56 3.89
C TYR A 582 -17.12 -28.40 3.09
N TYR A 583 -16.68 -29.49 3.71
CA TYR A 583 -15.71 -30.41 3.14
C TYR A 583 -16.25 -31.85 3.16
N ILE A 584 -16.04 -32.57 2.06
CA ILE A 584 -16.41 -33.98 1.90
C ILE A 584 -15.12 -34.79 1.73
N ASP A 585 -14.85 -35.73 2.62
CA ASP A 585 -13.65 -36.58 2.58
C ASP A 585 -13.62 -37.39 1.26
N PRO A 586 -12.51 -37.32 0.47
CA PRO A 586 -12.36 -38.15 -0.74
C PRO A 586 -12.57 -39.64 -0.56
N LYS A 587 -12.39 -40.14 0.67
CA LYS A 587 -12.64 -41.55 1.00
C LYS A 587 -14.10 -41.98 0.93
N ILE A 588 -15.03 -41.01 0.98
CA ILE A 588 -16.46 -41.30 0.83
C ILE A 588 -16.88 -41.26 -0.66
N GLY A 589 -16.13 -40.55 -1.49
CA GLY A 589 -16.53 -40.26 -2.85
C GLY A 589 -17.68 -39.27 -2.93
N ASP A 590 -18.28 -39.17 -4.10
CA ASP A 590 -19.41 -38.29 -4.36
C ASP A 590 -20.68 -38.82 -3.64
N LEU A 591 -21.43 -37.88 -3.03
CA LEU A 591 -22.67 -38.24 -2.31
C LEU A 591 -23.83 -37.28 -2.61
N ASP A 592 -25.04 -37.79 -2.45
CA ASP A 592 -26.27 -36.99 -2.57
C ASP A 592 -26.41 -36.11 -1.33
N MET A 593 -26.50 -34.78 -1.54
CA MET A 593 -26.57 -33.80 -0.47
C MET A 593 -27.70 -32.82 -0.69
N THR A 594 -28.28 -32.39 0.41
CA THR A 594 -29.28 -31.33 0.45
C THR A 594 -28.82 -30.23 1.41
N ILE A 595 -28.84 -28.98 0.98
CA ILE A 595 -28.65 -27.80 1.84
C ILE A 595 -29.87 -26.92 1.72
N GLU A 596 -30.51 -26.64 2.86
CA GLU A 596 -31.77 -25.91 2.92
C GLU A 596 -31.74 -24.80 3.95
N ILE A 597 -32.52 -23.76 3.68
CA ILE A 597 -32.80 -22.67 4.63
C ILE A 597 -34.18 -22.95 5.23
N LEU A 598 -34.25 -22.96 6.56
CA LEU A 598 -35.47 -23.18 7.32
C LEU A 598 -35.84 -21.92 8.11
N ASP A 599 -37.12 -21.64 8.29
CA ASP A 599 -37.62 -20.63 9.22
C ASP A 599 -37.56 -21.10 10.69
N ILE A 600 -37.93 -20.23 11.61
CA ILE A 600 -37.95 -20.56 13.08
C ILE A 600 -38.89 -21.70 13.46
N ASN A 601 -39.82 -22.06 12.58
CA ASN A 601 -40.75 -23.17 12.77
C ASN A 601 -40.27 -24.46 12.09
N GLY A 602 -39.03 -24.46 11.54
CA GLY A 602 -38.48 -25.59 10.79
C GLY A 602 -39.08 -25.77 9.39
N ARG A 603 -39.81 -24.77 8.87
CA ARG A 603 -40.38 -24.86 7.53
C ARG A 603 -39.31 -24.40 6.52
N ARG A 604 -39.13 -25.17 5.46
CA ARG A 604 -38.21 -24.84 4.37
C ARG A 604 -38.63 -23.57 3.63
N THR A 605 -37.74 -22.61 3.62
CA THR A 605 -37.87 -21.36 2.86
C THR A 605 -37.19 -21.44 1.51
N GLN A 606 -36.03 -22.11 1.44
CA GLN A 606 -35.29 -22.26 0.19
C GLN A 606 -34.43 -23.54 0.24
N THR A 607 -34.26 -24.19 -0.92
CA THR A 607 -33.23 -25.22 -1.12
C THR A 607 -32.07 -24.60 -1.90
N LEU A 608 -30.86 -24.68 -1.36
CA LEU A 608 -29.63 -24.17 -1.96
C LEU A 608 -28.91 -25.23 -2.80
N ILE A 609 -28.86 -26.45 -2.29
CA ILE A 609 -28.30 -27.63 -2.95
C ILE A 609 -29.26 -28.79 -2.80
N ASN A 610 -29.49 -29.58 -3.85
CA ASN A 610 -30.20 -30.84 -3.84
C ASN A 610 -29.72 -31.67 -5.03
N ASN A 611 -28.50 -32.13 -4.96
CA ASN A 611 -27.87 -32.92 -6.02
C ASN A 611 -26.70 -33.75 -5.47
N ARG A 612 -26.08 -34.52 -6.36
CA ARG A 612 -24.85 -35.23 -6.06
C ARG A 612 -23.68 -34.22 -6.05
N VAL A 613 -22.90 -34.22 -4.97
CA VAL A 613 -21.76 -33.34 -4.73
C VAL A 613 -20.49 -34.18 -4.70
N THR A 614 -19.45 -33.69 -5.38
CA THR A 614 -18.12 -34.35 -5.40
C THR A 614 -17.40 -34.22 -4.07
N SER A 615 -16.47 -35.10 -3.81
CA SER A 615 -15.56 -34.96 -2.66
C SER A 615 -14.69 -33.72 -2.80
N GLY A 616 -14.25 -33.15 -1.68
CA GLY A 616 -13.42 -31.92 -1.62
C GLY A 616 -14.07 -30.76 -0.88
N PHE A 617 -13.50 -29.57 -1.01
CA PHE A 617 -13.99 -28.33 -0.42
C PHE A 617 -15.07 -27.70 -1.28
N HIS A 618 -16.13 -27.21 -0.64
CA HIS A 618 -17.27 -26.56 -1.27
C HIS A 618 -17.73 -25.36 -0.46
N THR A 619 -18.29 -24.37 -1.16
CA THR A 619 -18.94 -23.21 -0.56
C THR A 619 -20.36 -23.12 -1.07
N VAL A 620 -21.31 -22.87 -0.19
CA VAL A 620 -22.69 -22.54 -0.52
C VAL A 620 -22.98 -21.11 -0.08
N PHE A 621 -23.72 -20.39 -0.91
CA PHE A 621 -24.09 -18.99 -0.65
C PHE A 621 -25.61 -18.86 -0.62
N TRP A 622 -26.13 -18.15 0.38
CA TRP A 622 -27.53 -17.77 0.47
C TRP A 622 -27.69 -16.26 0.40
N ASN A 623 -28.44 -15.80 -0.62
CA ASN A 623 -28.83 -14.40 -0.75
C ASN A 623 -30.26 -14.23 -0.20
N SER A 624 -30.43 -13.43 0.85
CA SER A 624 -31.68 -13.28 1.60
C SER A 624 -32.51 -12.06 1.17
N ASN A 625 -32.15 -11.36 0.08
CA ASN A 625 -32.74 -10.06 -0.31
C ASN A 625 -34.29 -10.03 -0.31
N ASN A 626 -34.95 -11.16 -0.51
CA ASN A 626 -36.41 -11.27 -0.53
C ASN A 626 -37.01 -11.82 0.78
N ASN A 627 -36.19 -12.09 1.80
CA ASN A 627 -36.66 -12.68 3.05
C ASN A 627 -36.79 -11.57 4.13
N ALA A 628 -37.64 -11.86 5.14
CA ALA A 628 -37.82 -10.94 6.25
C ALA A 628 -36.60 -10.98 7.21
N THR A 629 -36.33 -9.87 7.90
CA THR A 629 -35.41 -9.86 9.04
C THR A 629 -35.85 -10.87 10.08
N GLY A 630 -34.94 -11.71 10.57
CA GLY A 630 -35.27 -12.75 11.55
C GLY A 630 -34.22 -13.85 11.65
N ILE A 631 -34.57 -14.82 12.48
CA ILE A 631 -33.78 -16.03 12.69
C ILE A 631 -34.15 -17.08 11.64
N TYR A 632 -33.15 -17.66 11.03
CA TYR A 632 -33.23 -18.80 10.11
C TYR A 632 -32.27 -19.89 10.55
N PHE A 633 -32.40 -21.04 9.93
CA PHE A 633 -31.44 -22.14 10.09
C PHE A 633 -30.97 -22.59 8.72
N ILE A 634 -29.65 -22.76 8.56
CA ILE A 634 -29.08 -23.46 7.42
C ILE A 634 -28.83 -24.89 7.82
N GLN A 635 -29.41 -25.84 7.09
CA GLN A 635 -29.30 -27.26 7.35
C GLN A 635 -28.68 -27.99 6.18
N LEU A 636 -27.60 -28.71 6.43
CA LEU A 636 -26.97 -29.62 5.50
C LEU A 636 -27.33 -31.04 5.89
N SER A 637 -27.84 -31.84 4.95
CA SER A 637 -28.21 -33.23 5.09
C SER A 637 -27.56 -34.06 3.99
N ALA A 638 -26.87 -35.15 4.37
CA ALA A 638 -26.24 -36.08 3.43
C ALA A 638 -26.12 -37.44 4.05
N ALA A 639 -26.79 -38.44 3.46
CA ALA A 639 -26.97 -39.78 4.05
C ALA A 639 -27.50 -39.68 5.50
N ASP A 640 -26.77 -40.21 6.47
CA ASP A 640 -27.12 -40.16 7.88
C ASP A 640 -26.56 -38.93 8.63
N PHE A 641 -25.87 -38.04 7.94
CA PHE A 641 -25.30 -36.82 8.51
C PHE A 641 -26.24 -35.62 8.35
N ILE A 642 -26.52 -34.94 9.46
CA ILE A 642 -27.29 -33.68 9.47
C ILE A 642 -26.52 -32.66 10.32
N SER A 643 -26.28 -31.49 9.74
CA SER A 643 -25.73 -30.32 10.44
C SER A 643 -26.69 -29.16 10.31
N THR A 644 -27.00 -28.47 11.40
CA THR A 644 -27.91 -27.31 11.41
C THR A 644 -27.27 -26.17 12.17
N GLN A 645 -27.21 -25.00 11.53
CA GLN A 645 -26.68 -23.78 12.14
C GLN A 645 -27.73 -22.67 12.16
N LYS A 646 -27.80 -21.95 13.28
CA LYS A 646 -28.64 -20.74 13.42
C LYS A 646 -27.96 -19.58 12.73
N ILE A 647 -28.71 -18.85 11.90
CA ILE A 647 -28.28 -17.66 11.19
C ILE A 647 -29.26 -16.51 11.44
N VAL A 648 -28.76 -15.30 11.54
CA VAL A 648 -29.54 -14.10 11.87
C VAL A 648 -29.46 -13.12 10.71
N HIS A 649 -30.60 -12.91 10.04
CA HIS A 649 -30.73 -11.94 8.96
C HIS A 649 -31.19 -10.60 9.52
N LEU A 650 -30.40 -9.55 9.28
CA LEU A 650 -30.71 -8.15 9.59
C LEU A 650 -30.87 -7.38 8.28
N LYS A 651 -31.87 -6.48 8.21
CA LYS A 651 -32.04 -5.57 7.10
C LYS A 651 -31.55 -4.19 7.45
#